data_30dd712233456ce44a4683d7bba74f6b
#
_entry.id   30dd712233456ce44a4683d7bba74f6b
#
_cell.length_a   1.000
_cell.length_b   1.000
_cell.length_c   1.000
_cell.angle_alpha   90.00
_cell.angle_beta   90.00
_cell.angle_gamma   90.00
#
_symmetry.space_group_name_H-M   'P 1'
#
loop_
_entity.id
_entity.type
_entity.pdbx_description
1 polymer ?
#
loop_
_entity_poly.entity_id
_entity_poly.type
_entity_poly.pdbx_seq_one_letter_code
_entity_poly.pdbx_strand_id
1 'polypeptide(L)'
;MTNPRHARVIAAILALAAVFVALDWITYPPALPDYAATRAAYKPSEAWLYDRHGALIDSARVNFEHRRLAWTPLDQIAPVVPQTIIAAEDHRFERHAGVDWLALAGSLRARLSGHPARGASTISMQLAGFLDPALARPGARSWRDKLRQLRAARRLEARWTKPQILEAYLNLAPFRGEAQGIGAAALGLFGKTPAALSPDDAQLLAALLPDPQAPAPRLARRACRRAHAGDCTRFEAQAASMLGPARSLALDPGLAPHLADRLLRTPGQRITTTLDAATQRLATAALRRQLQGLGGSRARDGAVLVVDNASGDVLAYVGGIGGASTAPAVDGANSYRQAGSTLKPFLYAQAIERGYLTPASILDDSPVQLDTASGLYVPQNYDRGFKGPVSARTALAGSLNIPAIRTLLLVGTDPFRDRLWDTGYRGLTEDGQHYGFSLALGSAEVTLLEQAAAYRSLARGGRWSPLRLLKSAPAAPERPVTTPAAAWLVADMMADPNARAATFGLDSALRLPFWAAVKTGTSKAMRDNWCIGFSDRFTVAVWVGNLEGDPMRAVSGTSGAAPVWRDLMLALHARAPGRAPPPPPGIEARRIAFADHLEQPRREYFLRGTGQPLIAAAPEIARRPRIVSPVAGTVFAIDPDIPPARQRFAVAVAGDLTAKRLRLDDRDLGPADARPMIAAPPGVHRLRLLDAAGTIVDDVRFTIR
;
A
#
# COMPACT_ATOMS: atom_id res chain seq x y z
N MET A 1 74.50 -13.41 -55.19
CA MET A 1 73.49 -14.38 -55.71
C MET A 1 73.00 -15.24 -54.57
N THR A 2 71.86 -15.01 -54.02
CA THR A 2 71.29 -15.81 -52.92
C THR A 2 70.78 -17.13 -53.44
N ASN A 3 71.21 -18.21 -52.83
CA ASN A 3 70.90 -19.57 -53.22
C ASN A 3 69.33 -19.75 -53.17
N PRO A 4 68.68 -20.16 -54.30
CA PRO A 4 67.24 -20.26 -54.41
C PRO A 4 66.58 -21.20 -53.36
N ARG A 5 67.37 -22.12 -52.80
CA ARG A 5 66.92 -22.99 -51.69
C ARG A 5 66.76 -22.23 -50.38
N HIS A 6 67.66 -21.29 -50.06
CA HIS A 6 67.51 -20.45 -48.82
C HIS A 6 66.36 -19.49 -48.92
N ALA A 7 66.09 -18.92 -50.11
CA ALA A 7 64.92 -18.04 -50.31
C ALA A 7 63.60 -18.80 -50.10
N ARG A 8 63.46 -20.04 -50.57
CA ARG A 8 62.25 -20.88 -50.35
C ARG A 8 62.11 -21.30 -48.90
N VAL A 9 63.15 -21.57 -48.14
CA VAL A 9 63.11 -21.87 -46.74
C VAL A 9 62.66 -20.64 -45.91
N ILE A 10 63.19 -19.45 -46.19
CA ILE A 10 62.81 -18.21 -45.55
C ILE A 10 61.33 -17.86 -45.86
N ALA A 11 60.90 -18.02 -47.13
CA ALA A 11 59.50 -17.80 -47.49
C ALA A 11 58.53 -18.76 -46.76
N ALA A 12 58.89 -20.04 -46.59
CA ALA A 12 58.14 -21.02 -45.87
C ALA A 12 58.02 -20.67 -44.35
N ILE A 13 59.19 -20.23 -43.76
CA ILE A 13 59.17 -19.76 -42.34
C ILE A 13 58.27 -18.51 -42.15
N LEU A 14 58.40 -17.55 -43.09
CA LEU A 14 57.52 -16.34 -43.01
C LEU A 14 56.06 -16.67 -43.22
N ALA A 15 55.73 -17.58 -44.14
CA ALA A 15 54.35 -18.06 -44.32
C ALA A 15 53.82 -18.80 -43.06
N LEU A 16 54.66 -19.66 -42.45
CA LEU A 16 54.30 -20.33 -41.19
C LEU A 16 54.16 -19.35 -40.05
N ALA A 17 55.00 -18.34 -39.95
CA ALA A 17 54.92 -17.28 -38.96
C ALA A 17 53.65 -16.44 -39.19
N ALA A 18 53.27 -16.06 -40.41
CA ALA A 18 52.09 -15.38 -40.78
C ALA A 18 50.81 -16.18 -40.41
N VAL A 19 50.80 -17.48 -40.70
CA VAL A 19 49.74 -18.41 -40.30
C VAL A 19 49.61 -18.47 -38.77
N PHE A 20 50.77 -18.53 -38.08
CA PHE A 20 50.78 -18.57 -36.62
C PHE A 20 50.23 -17.26 -36.00
N VAL A 21 50.63 -16.11 -36.53
CA VAL A 21 50.11 -14.79 -36.11
C VAL A 21 48.60 -14.66 -36.42
N ALA A 22 48.18 -15.11 -37.60
CA ALA A 22 46.75 -15.09 -37.95
C ALA A 22 45.94 -16.02 -37.03
N LEU A 23 46.43 -17.23 -36.72
CA LEU A 23 45.81 -18.15 -35.77
C LEU A 23 45.81 -17.57 -34.35
N ASP A 24 46.88 -16.91 -33.95
CA ASP A 24 46.94 -16.22 -32.64
C ASP A 24 45.90 -15.12 -32.55
N TRP A 25 45.81 -14.28 -33.56
CA TRP A 25 44.85 -13.18 -33.62
C TRP A 25 43.37 -13.67 -33.63
N ILE A 26 43.06 -14.68 -34.47
CA ILE A 26 41.71 -15.25 -34.61
C ILE A 26 41.25 -15.96 -33.34
N THR A 27 42.19 -16.58 -32.61
CA THR A 27 41.90 -17.34 -31.37
C THR A 27 42.19 -16.55 -30.10
N TYR A 28 42.51 -15.25 -30.21
CA TYR A 28 42.74 -14.39 -29.04
C TYR A 28 41.49 -14.29 -28.22
N PRO A 29 41.49 -14.62 -26.93
CA PRO A 29 40.30 -14.54 -26.09
C PRO A 29 40.04 -13.10 -25.65
N PRO A 30 38.77 -12.75 -25.36
CA PRO A 30 38.43 -11.49 -24.74
C PRO A 30 39.13 -11.32 -23.39
N ALA A 31 39.28 -10.07 -22.96
CA ALA A 31 39.79 -9.76 -21.63
C ALA A 31 38.72 -10.13 -20.60
N LEU A 32 39.02 -11.06 -19.69
CA LEU A 32 38.15 -11.41 -18.59
C LEU A 32 38.43 -10.50 -17.38
N PRO A 33 37.42 -10.14 -16.62
CA PRO A 33 37.56 -9.37 -15.38
C PRO A 33 38.42 -10.14 -14.36
N ASP A 34 38.97 -9.45 -13.38
CA ASP A 34 39.57 -10.08 -12.21
C ASP A 34 38.50 -10.58 -11.22
N TYR A 35 38.89 -11.34 -10.21
CA TYR A 35 37.98 -11.90 -9.21
C TYR A 35 37.25 -10.82 -8.43
N ALA A 36 37.97 -9.76 -8.00
CA ALA A 36 37.38 -8.68 -7.22
C ALA A 36 36.34 -7.89 -8.03
N ALA A 37 36.66 -7.59 -9.31
CA ALA A 37 35.73 -6.94 -10.22
C ALA A 37 34.50 -7.81 -10.51
N THR A 38 34.70 -9.13 -10.71
CA THR A 38 33.59 -10.08 -10.90
C THR A 38 32.64 -10.11 -9.72
N ARG A 39 33.20 -10.18 -8.50
CA ARG A 39 32.42 -10.19 -7.27
C ARG A 39 31.67 -8.85 -7.04
N ALA A 40 32.34 -7.74 -7.34
CA ALA A 40 31.73 -6.41 -7.23
C ALA A 40 30.60 -6.16 -8.25
N ALA A 41 30.76 -6.71 -9.47
CA ALA A 41 29.76 -6.63 -10.53
C ALA A 41 28.58 -7.58 -10.31
N TYR A 42 28.70 -8.59 -9.45
CA TYR A 42 27.63 -9.53 -9.16
C TYR A 42 26.46 -8.82 -8.46
N LYS A 43 25.29 -8.91 -9.02
CA LYS A 43 24.07 -8.36 -8.45
C LYS A 43 23.05 -9.48 -8.24
N PRO A 44 22.53 -9.67 -7.03
CA PRO A 44 21.41 -10.58 -6.81
C PRO A 44 20.14 -10.06 -7.51
N SER A 45 19.22 -10.95 -7.85
CA SER A 45 17.96 -10.59 -8.49
C SER A 45 16.99 -9.89 -7.56
N GLU A 46 17.22 -10.00 -6.26
CA GLU A 46 16.41 -9.42 -5.19
C GLU A 46 16.92 -8.04 -4.79
N ALA A 47 16.02 -7.27 -4.21
CA ALA A 47 16.28 -6.08 -3.41
C ALA A 47 15.57 -6.22 -2.07
N TRP A 48 16.05 -5.56 -1.01
CA TRP A 48 15.61 -5.78 0.36
C TRP A 48 15.17 -4.51 1.05
N LEU A 49 14.08 -4.64 1.83
CA LEU A 49 13.50 -3.59 2.64
C LEU A 49 13.74 -3.90 4.13
N TYR A 50 14.35 -2.96 4.83
CA TYR A 50 14.63 -3.07 6.25
C TYR A 50 13.80 -2.09 7.06
N ASP A 51 13.47 -2.45 8.29
CA ASP A 51 12.86 -1.55 9.26
C ASP A 51 13.87 -0.52 9.79
N ARG A 52 13.40 0.39 10.63
CA ARG A 52 14.22 1.44 11.26
C ARG A 52 15.35 0.92 12.15
N HIS A 53 15.26 -0.32 12.60
CA HIS A 53 16.24 -1.01 13.47
C HIS A 53 17.16 -1.94 12.70
N GLY A 54 16.99 -2.08 11.39
CA GLY A 54 17.80 -2.94 10.52
C GLY A 54 17.28 -4.38 10.39
N ALA A 55 16.09 -4.69 10.90
CA ALA A 55 15.45 -5.98 10.68
C ALA A 55 14.89 -6.05 9.25
N LEU A 56 15.10 -7.19 8.57
CA LEU A 56 14.50 -7.45 7.25
C LEU A 56 12.99 -7.57 7.40
N ILE A 57 12.24 -6.77 6.63
CA ILE A 57 10.76 -6.76 6.66
C ILE A 57 10.14 -7.24 5.35
N ASP A 58 10.83 -7.05 4.23
CA ASP A 58 10.34 -7.49 2.93
C ASP A 58 11.45 -7.55 1.89
N SER A 59 11.17 -8.19 0.75
CA SER A 59 12.03 -8.18 -0.43
C SER A 59 11.19 -8.18 -1.70
N ALA A 60 11.76 -7.68 -2.77
CA ALA A 60 11.15 -7.75 -4.09
C ALA A 60 12.14 -8.29 -5.11
N ARG A 61 11.65 -9.13 -6.01
CA ARG A 61 12.41 -9.52 -7.18
C ARG A 61 12.40 -8.38 -8.20
N VAL A 62 13.58 -7.94 -8.61
CA VAL A 62 13.76 -6.80 -9.53
C VAL A 62 14.37 -7.23 -10.87
N ASN A 63 15.16 -8.32 -10.88
CA ASN A 63 15.66 -8.92 -12.11
C ASN A 63 14.94 -10.23 -12.40
N PHE A 64 14.30 -10.33 -13.57
CA PHE A 64 13.50 -11.48 -14.01
C PHE A 64 14.22 -12.36 -15.04
N GLU A 65 15.41 -11.98 -15.51
CA GLU A 65 16.22 -12.80 -16.45
C GLU A 65 16.86 -13.99 -15.75
N HIS A 66 17.37 -13.75 -14.52
CA HIS A 66 18.02 -14.76 -13.71
C HIS A 66 17.49 -14.70 -12.29
N ARG A 67 17.49 -15.83 -11.59
CA ARG A 67 17.21 -15.90 -10.17
C ARG A 67 18.53 -16.10 -9.43
N ARG A 68 19.10 -15.03 -8.92
CA ARG A 68 20.34 -14.98 -8.14
C ARG A 68 20.07 -14.50 -6.74
N LEU A 69 20.57 -15.21 -5.74
CA LEU A 69 20.64 -14.72 -4.35
C LEU A 69 21.98 -14.02 -4.10
N ALA A 70 22.24 -13.64 -2.87
CA ALA A 70 23.52 -13.01 -2.51
C ALA A 70 24.69 -13.93 -2.86
N TRP A 71 25.85 -13.35 -3.21
CA TRP A 71 27.08 -14.09 -3.42
C TRP A 71 27.42 -14.92 -2.18
N THR A 72 27.64 -16.21 -2.36
CA THR A 72 27.95 -17.15 -1.29
C THR A 72 29.45 -17.42 -1.28
N PRO A 73 30.23 -16.99 -0.26
CA PRO A 73 31.64 -17.35 -0.09
C PRO A 73 31.82 -18.85 0.01
N LEU A 74 32.98 -19.34 -0.44
CA LEU A 74 33.26 -20.79 -0.52
C LEU A 74 33.22 -21.47 0.86
N ASP A 75 33.63 -20.77 1.92
CA ASP A 75 33.60 -21.22 3.31
C ASP A 75 32.16 -21.32 3.90
N GLN A 76 31.18 -20.72 3.25
CA GLN A 76 29.76 -20.80 3.59
C GLN A 76 29.01 -21.88 2.79
N ILE A 77 29.70 -22.66 2.00
CA ILE A 77 29.14 -23.78 1.23
C ILE A 77 29.60 -25.09 1.90
N ALA A 78 28.69 -26.04 2.08
CA ALA A 78 29.01 -27.36 2.62
C ALA A 78 30.20 -27.99 1.86
N PRO A 79 31.30 -28.40 2.51
CA PRO A 79 32.53 -28.86 1.81
C PRO A 79 32.28 -30.01 0.85
N VAL A 80 31.27 -30.82 1.06
CA VAL A 80 30.89 -31.91 0.15
C VAL A 80 30.46 -31.42 -1.23
N VAL A 81 29.90 -30.21 -1.34
CA VAL A 81 29.40 -29.65 -2.62
C VAL A 81 30.56 -29.38 -3.59
N PRO A 82 31.57 -28.53 -3.27
CA PRO A 82 32.69 -28.28 -4.15
C PRO A 82 33.49 -29.59 -4.46
N GLN A 83 33.65 -30.46 -3.48
CA GLN A 83 34.32 -31.75 -3.69
C GLN A 83 33.57 -32.61 -4.73
N THR A 84 32.26 -32.74 -4.59
CA THR A 84 31.42 -33.52 -5.52
C THR A 84 31.41 -32.92 -6.92
N ILE A 85 31.36 -31.60 -7.04
CA ILE A 85 31.37 -30.90 -8.33
C ILE A 85 32.73 -31.04 -9.02
N ILE A 86 33.84 -30.91 -8.28
CA ILE A 86 35.20 -31.17 -8.82
C ILE A 86 35.30 -32.62 -9.34
N ALA A 87 34.89 -33.60 -8.54
CA ALA A 87 34.89 -34.99 -8.93
C ALA A 87 34.03 -35.29 -10.17
N ALA A 88 32.93 -34.55 -10.33
CA ALA A 88 31.97 -34.73 -11.42
C ALA A 88 32.41 -34.06 -12.74
N GLU A 89 32.83 -32.79 -12.66
CA GLU A 89 33.10 -31.94 -13.82
C GLU A 89 34.58 -31.85 -14.20
N ASP A 90 35.50 -31.97 -13.22
CA ASP A 90 36.91 -31.71 -13.43
C ASP A 90 37.80 -32.39 -12.35
N HIS A 91 37.83 -33.73 -12.32
CA HIS A 91 38.47 -34.51 -11.25
C HIS A 91 39.97 -34.22 -11.05
N ARG A 92 40.61 -33.55 -12.01
CA ARG A 92 42.02 -33.12 -11.93
C ARG A 92 42.17 -31.62 -11.74
N PHE A 93 41.12 -30.92 -11.34
CA PHE A 93 41.06 -29.48 -11.19
C PHE A 93 42.28 -28.87 -10.50
N GLU A 94 42.74 -29.48 -9.41
CA GLU A 94 43.92 -29.00 -8.65
C GLU A 94 45.28 -29.25 -9.36
N ARG A 95 45.30 -30.03 -10.46
CA ARG A 95 46.55 -30.52 -11.07
C ARG A 95 46.86 -29.91 -12.44
N HIS A 96 45.98 -29.05 -12.96
CA HIS A 96 46.19 -28.41 -14.26
C HIS A 96 46.05 -26.87 -14.16
N ALA A 97 46.58 -26.16 -15.16
CA ALA A 97 46.53 -24.70 -15.28
C ALA A 97 45.49 -24.28 -16.34
N GLY A 98 44.18 -24.50 -16.04
CA GLY A 98 43.02 -24.08 -16.86
C GLY A 98 42.57 -25.11 -17.89
N VAL A 99 43.47 -26.00 -18.35
CA VAL A 99 43.19 -27.03 -19.36
C VAL A 99 43.75 -28.36 -18.91
N ASP A 100 42.94 -29.40 -18.84
CA ASP A 100 43.37 -30.78 -18.64
C ASP A 100 43.72 -31.41 -19.99
N TRP A 101 45.03 -31.32 -20.35
CA TRP A 101 45.55 -31.86 -21.61
C TRP A 101 45.41 -33.37 -21.71
N LEU A 102 45.52 -34.11 -20.61
CA LEU A 102 45.34 -35.55 -20.58
C LEU A 102 43.88 -35.96 -20.80
N ALA A 103 42.96 -35.26 -20.20
CA ALA A 103 41.51 -35.47 -20.44
C ALA A 103 41.16 -35.14 -21.89
N LEU A 104 41.73 -34.06 -22.45
CA LEU A 104 41.52 -33.66 -23.84
C LEU A 104 42.04 -34.73 -24.82
N ALA A 105 43.28 -35.23 -24.63
CA ALA A 105 43.85 -36.31 -25.43
C ALA A 105 43.05 -37.61 -25.31
N GLY A 106 42.63 -37.99 -24.10
CA GLY A 106 41.74 -39.13 -23.83
C GLY A 106 40.38 -39.04 -24.55
N SER A 107 39.80 -37.85 -24.52
CA SER A 107 38.49 -37.58 -25.19
C SER A 107 38.64 -37.68 -26.73
N LEU A 108 39.73 -37.17 -27.28
CA LEU A 108 40.04 -37.27 -28.72
C LEU A 108 40.23 -38.73 -29.15
N ARG A 109 41.03 -39.49 -28.37
CA ARG A 109 41.27 -40.93 -28.62
C ARG A 109 39.96 -41.72 -28.59
N ALA A 110 39.09 -41.47 -27.56
CA ALA A 110 37.81 -42.16 -27.45
C ALA A 110 36.91 -41.90 -28.67
N ARG A 111 36.84 -40.64 -29.15
CA ARG A 111 36.10 -40.27 -30.35
C ARG A 111 36.61 -40.98 -31.62
N LEU A 112 37.92 -41.02 -31.76
CA LEU A 112 38.55 -41.71 -32.91
C LEU A 112 38.28 -43.22 -32.88
N SER A 113 38.10 -43.79 -31.68
CA SER A 113 37.83 -45.23 -31.48
C SER A 113 36.31 -45.55 -31.42
N GLY A 114 35.43 -44.60 -31.72
CA GLY A 114 33.98 -44.81 -31.71
C GLY A 114 33.33 -44.98 -30.31
N HIS A 115 34.10 -44.71 -29.24
CA HIS A 115 33.58 -44.83 -27.87
C HIS A 115 33.03 -43.53 -27.36
N PRO A 116 32.03 -43.55 -26.46
CA PRO A 116 31.51 -42.35 -25.84
C PRO A 116 32.61 -41.63 -25.04
N ALA A 117 32.99 -40.42 -25.50
CA ALA A 117 34.00 -39.63 -24.87
C ALA A 117 33.46 -38.89 -23.64
N ARG A 118 34.19 -38.90 -22.51
CA ARG A 118 33.95 -37.98 -21.39
C ARG A 118 34.18 -36.54 -21.86
N GLY A 119 33.40 -35.57 -21.31
CA GLY A 119 33.64 -34.15 -21.55
C GLY A 119 35.06 -33.73 -21.11
N ALA A 120 35.78 -33.05 -21.99
CA ALA A 120 37.13 -32.54 -21.72
C ALA A 120 37.12 -31.05 -21.34
N SER A 121 35.97 -30.50 -20.93
CA SER A 121 35.85 -29.11 -20.51
C SER A 121 36.11 -29.01 -19.01
N THR A 122 37.04 -28.17 -18.61
CA THR A 122 37.38 -27.91 -17.21
C THR A 122 36.44 -26.90 -16.58
N ILE A 123 36.40 -26.83 -15.24
CA ILE A 123 35.65 -25.79 -14.46
C ILE A 123 36.09 -24.39 -14.92
N SER A 124 37.41 -24.18 -15.12
CA SER A 124 37.96 -22.88 -15.57
C SER A 124 37.47 -22.49 -16.98
N MET A 125 37.32 -23.49 -17.89
CA MET A 125 36.75 -23.25 -19.22
C MET A 125 35.26 -22.89 -19.16
N GLN A 126 34.50 -23.56 -18.29
CA GLN A 126 33.09 -23.26 -18.09
C GLN A 126 32.90 -21.86 -17.45
N LEU A 127 33.71 -21.55 -16.43
CA LEU A 127 33.71 -20.22 -15.80
C LEU A 127 34.02 -19.10 -16.79
N ALA A 128 35.03 -19.29 -17.67
CA ALA A 128 35.33 -18.31 -18.71
C ALA A 128 34.09 -18.02 -19.59
N GLY A 129 33.29 -19.05 -19.90
CA GLY A 129 32.03 -18.91 -20.61
C GLY A 129 30.94 -18.19 -19.80
N PHE A 130 30.91 -18.29 -18.46
CA PHE A 130 29.97 -17.55 -17.61
C PHE A 130 30.37 -16.07 -17.48
N LEU A 131 31.68 -15.78 -17.55
CA LEU A 131 32.21 -14.41 -17.46
C LEU A 131 32.05 -13.64 -18.78
N ASP A 132 32.09 -14.34 -19.92
CA ASP A 132 31.89 -13.74 -21.25
C ASP A 132 31.01 -14.64 -22.12
N PRO A 133 29.76 -14.22 -22.45
CA PRO A 133 28.84 -14.98 -23.30
C PRO A 133 29.43 -15.33 -24.71
N ALA A 134 30.36 -14.54 -25.23
CA ALA A 134 31.02 -14.84 -26.49
C ALA A 134 31.83 -16.15 -26.46
N LEU A 135 32.24 -16.60 -25.25
CA LEU A 135 32.92 -17.88 -25.01
C LEU A 135 31.94 -19.03 -24.71
N ALA A 136 30.66 -18.75 -24.43
CA ALA A 136 29.68 -19.73 -23.98
C ALA A 136 28.76 -20.27 -25.08
N ARG A 137 28.79 -19.75 -26.32
CA ARG A 137 27.83 -20.00 -27.40
C ARG A 137 27.24 -21.41 -27.37
N PRO A 138 25.94 -21.58 -27.04
CA PRO A 138 25.26 -22.87 -27.09
C PRO A 138 25.05 -23.29 -28.56
N GLY A 139 25.24 -24.56 -28.86
CA GLY A 139 25.07 -25.11 -30.22
C GLY A 139 26.38 -25.62 -30.83
N ALA A 140 26.50 -25.66 -32.16
CA ALA A 140 27.68 -26.14 -32.87
C ALA A 140 28.87 -25.19 -32.66
N ARG A 141 29.67 -25.45 -31.63
CA ARG A 141 30.88 -24.70 -31.34
C ARG A 141 31.92 -24.93 -32.43
N SER A 142 32.39 -23.85 -33.05
CA SER A 142 33.51 -23.93 -33.96
C SER A 142 34.78 -24.29 -33.19
N TRP A 143 35.76 -24.88 -33.87
CA TRP A 143 37.06 -25.15 -33.28
C TRP A 143 37.74 -23.86 -32.78
N ARG A 144 37.45 -22.72 -33.41
CA ARG A 144 37.94 -21.39 -33.01
C ARG A 144 37.40 -21.00 -31.63
N ASP A 145 36.11 -21.17 -31.40
CA ASP A 145 35.47 -20.84 -30.11
C ASP A 145 36.06 -21.74 -29.01
N LYS A 146 36.32 -23.00 -29.31
CA LYS A 146 36.94 -23.93 -28.35
C LYS A 146 38.38 -23.52 -28.03
N LEU A 147 39.18 -23.09 -29.02
CA LEU A 147 40.53 -22.59 -28.77
C LEU A 147 40.51 -21.26 -27.99
N ARG A 148 39.59 -20.35 -28.27
CA ARG A 148 39.41 -19.13 -27.48
C ARG A 148 39.10 -19.45 -26.02
N GLN A 149 38.19 -20.40 -25.78
CA GLN A 149 37.83 -20.84 -24.44
C GLN A 149 38.99 -21.48 -23.68
N LEU A 150 39.81 -22.34 -24.35
CA LEU A 150 41.03 -22.92 -23.78
C LEU A 150 42.04 -21.84 -23.36
N ARG A 151 42.27 -20.87 -24.24
CA ARG A 151 43.18 -19.75 -23.95
C ARG A 151 42.66 -18.83 -22.85
N ALA A 152 41.36 -18.58 -22.84
CA ALA A 152 40.71 -17.83 -21.77
C ALA A 152 40.86 -18.51 -20.40
N ALA A 153 40.62 -19.82 -20.33
CA ALA A 153 40.77 -20.60 -19.09
C ALA A 153 42.23 -20.57 -18.55
N ARG A 154 43.24 -20.68 -19.45
CA ARG A 154 44.63 -20.53 -19.02
C ARG A 154 44.97 -19.15 -18.50
N ARG A 155 44.46 -18.08 -19.14
CA ARG A 155 44.63 -16.70 -18.65
C ARG A 155 43.93 -16.45 -17.35
N LEU A 156 42.74 -17.06 -17.15
CA LEU A 156 41.99 -16.99 -15.90
C LEU A 156 42.83 -17.57 -14.76
N GLU A 157 43.37 -18.80 -14.90
CA GLU A 157 44.19 -19.46 -13.87
C GLU A 157 45.55 -18.81 -13.64
N ALA A 158 46.04 -18.02 -14.57
CA ALA A 158 47.25 -17.21 -14.36
C ALA A 158 46.99 -16.00 -13.41
N ARG A 159 45.74 -15.64 -13.17
CA ARG A 159 45.36 -14.46 -12.38
C ARG A 159 44.53 -14.80 -11.13
N TRP A 160 43.79 -15.89 -11.16
CA TRP A 160 42.90 -16.32 -10.10
C TRP A 160 43.38 -17.59 -9.43
N THR A 161 43.21 -17.69 -8.11
CA THR A 161 43.48 -18.92 -7.37
C THR A 161 42.41 -19.98 -7.60
N LYS A 162 42.68 -21.24 -7.38
CA LYS A 162 41.73 -22.34 -7.48
C LYS A 162 40.47 -22.11 -6.61
N PRO A 163 40.58 -21.69 -5.33
CA PRO A 163 39.39 -21.33 -4.53
C PRO A 163 38.57 -20.22 -5.14
N GLN A 164 39.20 -19.17 -5.70
CA GLN A 164 38.47 -18.06 -6.35
C GLN A 164 37.71 -18.53 -7.59
N ILE A 165 38.31 -19.39 -8.40
CA ILE A 165 37.67 -19.98 -9.59
C ILE A 165 36.47 -20.82 -9.18
N LEU A 166 36.62 -21.67 -8.18
CA LEU A 166 35.54 -22.56 -7.69
C LEU A 166 34.40 -21.79 -7.07
N GLU A 167 34.70 -20.77 -6.25
CA GLU A 167 33.72 -19.89 -5.67
C GLU A 167 32.90 -19.16 -6.74
N ALA A 168 33.58 -18.56 -7.71
CA ALA A 168 32.90 -17.85 -8.80
C ALA A 168 32.06 -18.81 -9.68
N TYR A 169 32.61 -20.00 -9.95
CA TYR A 169 31.91 -21.04 -10.69
C TYR A 169 30.58 -21.40 -10.01
N LEU A 170 30.62 -21.70 -8.71
CA LEU A 170 29.41 -22.05 -7.92
C LEU A 170 28.39 -20.92 -7.84
N ASN A 171 28.80 -19.66 -7.85
CA ASN A 171 27.91 -18.51 -7.83
C ASN A 171 27.36 -18.12 -9.21
N LEU A 172 28.02 -18.52 -10.31
CA LEU A 172 27.63 -18.13 -11.67
C LEU A 172 27.03 -19.28 -12.49
N ALA A 173 27.18 -20.53 -12.05
CA ALA A 173 26.66 -21.69 -12.76
C ALA A 173 25.13 -21.67 -12.85
N PRO A 174 24.54 -21.91 -14.04
CA PRO A 174 23.12 -22.15 -14.18
C PRO A 174 22.80 -23.57 -13.72
N PHE A 175 21.82 -23.71 -12.81
CA PHE A 175 21.41 -25.03 -12.30
C PHE A 175 20.13 -25.53 -12.94
N ARG A 176 19.01 -24.79 -12.82
CA ARG A 176 17.72 -25.17 -13.43
C ARG A 176 16.83 -23.97 -13.65
N GLY A 177 16.17 -23.93 -14.82
CA GLY A 177 15.31 -22.82 -15.19
C GLY A 177 16.08 -21.50 -15.10
N GLU A 178 15.57 -20.58 -14.33
CA GLU A 178 16.21 -19.29 -14.08
C GLU A 178 17.19 -19.29 -12.90
N ALA A 179 17.26 -20.39 -12.12
CA ALA A 179 18.14 -20.47 -10.93
C ALA A 179 19.61 -20.47 -11.33
N GLN A 180 20.31 -19.43 -10.95
CA GLN A 180 21.74 -19.23 -11.17
C GLN A 180 22.45 -19.04 -9.84
N GLY A 181 23.53 -19.80 -9.65
CA GLY A 181 24.33 -19.81 -8.43
C GLY A 181 23.80 -20.75 -7.37
N ILE A 182 24.74 -21.19 -6.52
CA ILE A 182 24.51 -22.19 -5.47
C ILE A 182 23.49 -21.74 -4.44
N GLY A 183 23.42 -20.43 -4.12
CA GLY A 183 22.44 -19.88 -3.19
C GLY A 183 21.01 -20.10 -3.67
N ALA A 184 20.71 -19.73 -4.92
CA ALA A 184 19.39 -19.91 -5.52
C ALA A 184 19.04 -21.38 -5.73
N ALA A 185 20.04 -22.22 -6.14
CA ALA A 185 19.86 -23.66 -6.32
C ALA A 185 19.57 -24.36 -4.98
N ALA A 186 20.32 -24.07 -3.93
CA ALA A 186 20.13 -24.67 -2.61
C ALA A 186 18.73 -24.38 -2.04
N LEU A 187 18.34 -23.11 -2.07
CA LEU A 187 17.05 -22.70 -1.53
C LEU A 187 15.89 -23.17 -2.43
N GLY A 188 15.98 -22.92 -3.74
CA GLY A 188 14.88 -23.22 -4.67
C GLY A 188 14.63 -24.70 -4.88
N LEU A 189 15.68 -25.51 -4.95
CA LEU A 189 15.58 -26.94 -5.22
C LEU A 189 15.40 -27.77 -3.94
N PHE A 190 16.09 -27.40 -2.85
CA PHE A 190 16.12 -28.21 -1.64
C PHE A 190 15.47 -27.53 -0.41
N GLY A 191 15.20 -26.23 -0.46
CA GLY A 191 14.74 -25.45 0.69
C GLY A 191 15.80 -25.34 1.80
N LYS A 192 17.09 -25.39 1.44
CA LYS A 192 18.23 -25.39 2.35
C LYS A 192 19.16 -24.22 2.07
N THR A 193 19.92 -23.80 3.08
CA THR A 193 21.07 -22.93 2.86
C THR A 193 22.21 -23.71 2.18
N PRO A 194 23.14 -23.05 1.47
CA PRO A 194 24.30 -23.71 0.89
C PRO A 194 25.16 -24.52 1.89
N ALA A 195 25.23 -24.05 3.14
CA ALA A 195 25.95 -24.73 4.22
C ALA A 195 25.25 -26.01 4.71
N ALA A 196 23.93 -26.14 4.49
CA ALA A 196 23.12 -27.28 4.96
C ALA A 196 22.90 -28.37 3.89
N LEU A 197 23.55 -28.26 2.74
CA LEU A 197 23.45 -29.24 1.66
C LEU A 197 24.11 -30.57 2.08
N SER A 198 23.40 -31.67 1.85
CA SER A 198 23.84 -33.03 2.15
C SER A 198 24.68 -33.63 0.99
N PRO A 199 25.38 -34.78 1.19
CA PRO A 199 26.05 -35.49 0.12
C PRO A 199 25.12 -35.84 -1.05
N ASP A 200 23.89 -36.26 -0.80
CA ASP A 200 22.94 -36.62 -1.84
C ASP A 200 22.46 -35.36 -2.60
N ASP A 201 22.26 -34.23 -1.93
CA ASP A 201 21.97 -32.92 -2.57
C ASP A 201 23.12 -32.54 -3.52
N ALA A 202 24.40 -32.69 -3.10
CA ALA A 202 25.56 -32.41 -3.90
C ALA A 202 25.65 -33.29 -5.17
N GLN A 203 25.29 -34.57 -5.05
CA GLN A 203 25.25 -35.49 -6.23
C GLN A 203 24.15 -35.06 -7.21
N LEU A 204 23.00 -34.63 -6.74
CA LEU A 204 21.90 -34.13 -7.58
C LEU A 204 22.28 -32.81 -8.26
N LEU A 205 22.92 -31.87 -7.54
CA LEU A 205 23.41 -30.62 -8.11
C LEU A 205 24.46 -30.91 -9.22
N ALA A 206 25.41 -31.76 -8.94
CA ALA A 206 26.42 -32.17 -9.93
C ALA A 206 25.80 -32.91 -11.15
N ALA A 207 24.69 -33.62 -10.92
CA ALA A 207 23.98 -34.28 -12.02
C ALA A 207 23.18 -33.31 -12.90
N LEU A 208 22.80 -32.12 -12.38
CA LEU A 208 22.11 -31.07 -13.13
C LEU A 208 23.00 -30.29 -14.07
N LEU A 209 24.25 -30.02 -13.69
CA LEU A 209 25.14 -29.11 -14.43
C LEU A 209 25.27 -29.44 -15.93
N PRO A 210 25.43 -30.72 -16.37
CA PRO A 210 25.52 -31.04 -17.79
C PRO A 210 24.18 -30.89 -18.56
N ASP A 211 23.06 -30.93 -17.88
CA ASP A 211 21.72 -30.88 -18.46
C ASP A 211 20.70 -30.32 -17.42
N PRO A 212 20.66 -29.00 -17.30
CA PRO A 212 19.77 -28.33 -16.31
C PRO A 212 18.27 -28.65 -16.47
N GLN A 213 17.85 -29.10 -17.66
CA GLN A 213 16.44 -29.40 -17.93
C GLN A 213 16.11 -30.91 -17.80
N ALA A 214 17.06 -31.73 -17.30
CA ALA A 214 16.84 -33.16 -17.16
C ALA A 214 15.60 -33.50 -16.33
N PRO A 215 14.75 -34.45 -16.75
CA PRO A 215 13.62 -34.90 -15.94
C PRO A 215 14.10 -35.70 -14.73
N ALA A 216 13.29 -35.76 -13.66
CA ALA A 216 13.62 -36.38 -12.39
C ALA A 216 14.21 -37.81 -12.50
N PRO A 217 13.63 -38.74 -13.29
CA PRO A 217 14.20 -40.08 -13.41
C PRO A 217 15.59 -40.12 -14.03
N ARG A 218 15.87 -39.20 -14.98
CA ARG A 218 17.20 -39.11 -15.63
C ARG A 218 18.23 -38.53 -14.66
N LEU A 219 17.82 -37.52 -13.90
CA LEU A 219 18.63 -36.88 -12.89
C LEU A 219 19.00 -37.86 -11.78
N ALA A 220 18.01 -38.57 -11.22
CA ALA A 220 18.21 -39.58 -10.19
C ALA A 220 19.21 -40.68 -10.63
N ARG A 221 18.99 -41.25 -11.81
CA ARG A 221 19.91 -42.28 -12.38
C ARG A 221 21.33 -41.76 -12.55
N ARG A 222 21.51 -40.49 -12.94
CA ARG A 222 22.83 -39.86 -13.10
C ARG A 222 23.49 -39.63 -11.74
N ALA A 223 22.76 -39.14 -10.73
CA ALA A 223 23.24 -38.97 -9.36
C ALA A 223 23.64 -40.31 -8.72
N CYS A 224 22.77 -41.31 -8.81
CA CYS A 224 22.97 -42.65 -8.27
C CYS A 224 24.23 -43.31 -8.83
N ARG A 225 24.45 -43.26 -10.15
CA ARG A 225 25.65 -43.78 -10.79
C ARG A 225 26.93 -43.09 -10.30
N ARG A 226 26.88 -41.75 -10.11
CA ARG A 226 28.02 -40.98 -9.60
C ARG A 226 28.34 -41.29 -8.15
N ALA A 227 27.32 -41.51 -7.35
CA ALA A 227 27.44 -41.89 -5.94
C ALA A 227 27.86 -43.36 -5.76
N HIS A 228 27.96 -44.16 -6.83
CA HIS A 228 28.18 -45.61 -6.79
C HIS A 228 27.20 -46.32 -5.85
N ALA A 229 25.96 -45.82 -5.74
CA ALA A 229 24.95 -46.38 -4.86
C ALA A 229 24.33 -47.64 -5.46
N GLY A 230 24.21 -48.70 -4.68
CA GLY A 230 23.53 -49.94 -5.09
C GLY A 230 22.01 -49.78 -5.20
N ASP A 231 21.43 -48.87 -4.40
CA ASP A 231 20.01 -48.53 -4.44
C ASP A 231 19.80 -47.05 -4.81
N CYS A 232 18.97 -46.80 -5.84
CA CYS A 232 18.69 -45.48 -6.38
C CYS A 232 17.40 -44.85 -5.83
N THR A 233 16.61 -45.58 -5.09
CA THR A 233 15.25 -45.15 -4.63
C THR A 233 15.26 -43.81 -3.90
N ARG A 234 16.26 -43.56 -3.06
CA ARG A 234 16.43 -42.28 -2.36
C ARG A 234 16.67 -41.10 -3.32
N PHE A 235 17.47 -41.30 -4.37
CA PHE A 235 17.70 -40.26 -5.39
C PHE A 235 16.46 -40.03 -6.24
N GLU A 236 15.64 -41.04 -6.50
CA GLU A 236 14.37 -40.93 -7.23
C GLU A 236 13.37 -40.09 -6.43
N ALA A 237 13.19 -40.42 -5.15
CA ALA A 237 12.30 -39.66 -4.27
C ALA A 237 12.77 -38.21 -4.11
N GLN A 238 14.07 -37.99 -3.91
CA GLN A 238 14.62 -36.65 -3.73
C GLN A 238 14.57 -35.81 -5.02
N ALA A 239 14.88 -36.40 -6.19
CA ALA A 239 14.76 -35.73 -7.46
C ALA A 239 13.32 -35.36 -7.80
N ALA A 240 12.34 -36.23 -7.48
CA ALA A 240 10.92 -35.96 -7.63
C ALA A 240 10.49 -34.77 -6.72
N SER A 241 10.91 -34.78 -5.47
CA SER A 241 10.64 -33.69 -4.51
C SER A 241 11.30 -32.36 -4.95
N MET A 242 12.54 -32.42 -5.40
CA MET A 242 13.33 -31.26 -5.86
C MET A 242 12.69 -30.60 -7.08
N LEU A 243 12.14 -31.39 -8.01
CA LEU A 243 11.51 -30.92 -9.24
C LEU A 243 9.97 -30.78 -9.12
N GLY A 244 9.41 -30.92 -7.92
CA GLY A 244 8.01 -30.62 -7.59
C GLY A 244 7.65 -29.14 -7.76
N PRO A 245 6.50 -28.70 -7.21
CA PRO A 245 6.07 -27.31 -7.29
C PRO A 245 7.18 -26.35 -6.84
N ALA A 246 7.31 -25.23 -7.56
CA ALA A 246 8.33 -24.23 -7.27
C ALA A 246 8.23 -23.74 -5.80
N ARG A 247 9.33 -23.82 -5.07
CA ARG A 247 9.40 -23.29 -3.71
C ARG A 247 9.58 -21.80 -3.74
N SER A 248 8.97 -21.11 -2.78
CA SER A 248 9.22 -19.68 -2.58
C SER A 248 10.70 -19.46 -2.25
N LEU A 249 11.31 -18.52 -2.96
CA LEU A 249 12.67 -18.05 -2.65
C LEU A 249 12.64 -16.79 -1.75
N ALA A 250 11.46 -16.42 -1.22
CA ALA A 250 11.34 -15.34 -0.27
C ALA A 250 11.97 -15.74 1.07
N LEU A 251 12.95 -14.95 1.51
CA LEU A 251 13.65 -15.12 2.79
C LEU A 251 13.15 -14.15 3.85
N ASP A 252 12.13 -13.39 3.53
CA ASP A 252 11.59 -12.30 4.32
C ASP A 252 10.19 -12.63 4.87
N PRO A 253 9.72 -11.90 5.90
CA PRO A 253 8.40 -12.11 6.49
C PRO A 253 7.24 -11.56 5.65
N GLY A 254 7.48 -10.91 4.50
CA GLY A 254 6.44 -10.34 3.63
C GLY A 254 5.56 -9.31 4.34
N LEU A 255 6.16 -8.43 5.15
CA LEU A 255 5.40 -7.52 6.02
C LEU A 255 4.89 -6.27 5.30
N ALA A 256 5.55 -5.83 4.23
CA ALA A 256 5.23 -4.59 3.54
C ALA A 256 5.37 -4.70 2.01
N PRO A 257 4.69 -5.67 1.35
CA PRO A 257 4.90 -5.98 -0.06
C PRO A 257 4.64 -4.78 -0.98
N HIS A 258 3.55 -4.03 -0.79
CA HIS A 258 3.22 -2.85 -1.60
C HIS A 258 4.30 -1.76 -1.49
N LEU A 259 4.88 -1.57 -0.29
CA LEU A 259 5.96 -0.62 -0.12
C LEU A 259 7.27 -1.13 -0.73
N ALA A 260 7.55 -2.44 -0.63
CA ALA A 260 8.67 -3.08 -1.28
C ALA A 260 8.60 -2.91 -2.81
N ASP A 261 7.45 -3.23 -3.41
CA ASP A 261 7.20 -3.03 -4.84
C ASP A 261 7.32 -1.56 -5.28
N ARG A 262 6.99 -0.63 -4.40
CA ARG A 262 7.10 0.81 -4.69
C ARG A 262 8.52 1.33 -4.63
N LEU A 263 9.34 0.86 -3.69
CA LEU A 263 10.65 1.43 -3.38
C LEU A 263 11.82 0.66 -3.99
N LEU A 264 11.71 -0.66 -4.14
CA LEU A 264 12.78 -1.51 -4.62
C LEU A 264 12.76 -1.55 -6.15
N ARG A 265 13.79 -0.98 -6.80
CA ARG A 265 13.83 -0.82 -8.25
C ARG A 265 15.08 -1.38 -8.90
N THR A 266 16.15 -1.56 -8.14
CA THR A 266 17.45 -2.00 -8.69
C THR A 266 17.94 -3.27 -8.02
N PRO A 267 18.51 -4.22 -8.79
CA PRO A 267 19.05 -5.46 -8.26
C PRO A 267 20.10 -5.20 -7.18
N GLY A 268 19.98 -5.88 -6.05
CA GLY A 268 20.87 -5.73 -4.91
C GLY A 268 20.65 -4.51 -4.04
N GLN A 269 19.62 -3.70 -4.32
CA GLN A 269 19.29 -2.51 -3.53
C GLN A 269 18.90 -2.89 -2.10
N ARG A 270 19.36 -2.08 -1.13
CA ARG A 270 19.01 -2.20 0.29
C ARG A 270 18.49 -0.89 0.78
N ILE A 271 17.23 -0.86 1.21
CA ILE A 271 16.57 0.34 1.72
C ILE A 271 16.21 0.15 3.18
N THR A 272 16.66 1.08 4.04
CA THR A 272 16.19 1.18 5.42
C THR A 272 15.06 2.21 5.49
N THR A 273 13.88 1.75 5.89
CA THR A 273 12.68 2.56 6.05
C THR A 273 12.58 3.15 7.46
N THR A 274 11.56 3.99 7.66
CA THR A 274 11.15 4.47 8.99
C THR A 274 10.19 3.51 9.68
N LEU A 275 9.76 2.43 9.02
CA LEU A 275 8.84 1.44 9.59
C LEU A 275 9.43 0.80 10.85
N ASP A 276 8.56 0.44 11.77
CA ASP A 276 8.84 -0.40 12.93
C ASP A 276 8.18 -1.76 12.72
N ALA A 277 8.95 -2.83 12.66
CA ALA A 277 8.46 -4.16 12.34
C ALA A 277 7.38 -4.67 13.32
N ALA A 278 7.44 -4.25 14.58
CA ALA A 278 6.43 -4.63 15.57
C ALA A 278 5.10 -3.91 15.31
N THR A 279 5.15 -2.62 15.07
CA THR A 279 3.99 -1.79 14.71
C THR A 279 3.37 -2.24 13.38
N GLN A 280 4.21 -2.61 12.41
CA GLN A 280 3.77 -3.12 11.11
C GLN A 280 2.98 -4.43 11.27
N ARG A 281 3.50 -5.40 12.05
CA ARG A 281 2.78 -6.66 12.33
C ARG A 281 1.47 -6.41 13.05
N LEU A 282 1.46 -5.52 14.03
CA LEU A 282 0.27 -5.15 14.78
C LEU A 282 -0.81 -4.56 13.85
N ALA A 283 -0.44 -3.63 12.97
CA ALA A 283 -1.35 -3.00 12.02
C ALA A 283 -1.95 -4.03 11.04
N THR A 284 -1.10 -4.91 10.48
CA THR A 284 -1.53 -5.98 9.58
C THR A 284 -2.48 -6.96 10.29
N ALA A 285 -2.16 -7.35 11.53
CA ALA A 285 -2.99 -8.27 12.31
C ALA A 285 -4.34 -7.65 12.68
N ALA A 286 -4.38 -6.38 13.10
CA ALA A 286 -5.61 -5.67 13.43
C ALA A 286 -6.54 -5.56 12.21
N LEU A 287 -5.97 -5.15 11.05
CA LEU A 287 -6.74 -5.07 9.82
C LEU A 287 -7.27 -6.44 9.38
N ARG A 288 -6.45 -7.47 9.44
CA ARG A 288 -6.86 -8.84 9.08
C ARG A 288 -8.00 -9.35 9.94
N ARG A 289 -7.91 -9.19 11.26
CA ARG A 289 -9.00 -9.58 12.18
C ARG A 289 -10.30 -8.86 11.85
N GLN A 290 -10.24 -7.55 11.60
CA GLN A 290 -11.41 -6.76 11.27
C GLN A 290 -12.07 -7.21 9.97
N LEU A 291 -11.31 -7.41 8.90
CA LEU A 291 -11.84 -7.86 7.61
C LEU A 291 -12.44 -9.27 7.70
N GLN A 292 -11.83 -10.17 8.49
CA GLN A 292 -12.41 -11.49 8.78
C GLN A 292 -13.77 -11.35 9.52
N GLY A 293 -13.87 -10.45 10.48
CA GLY A 293 -15.12 -10.15 11.19
C GLY A 293 -16.22 -9.56 10.31
N LEU A 294 -15.86 -8.93 9.19
CA LEU A 294 -16.78 -8.32 8.22
C LEU A 294 -17.19 -9.29 7.08
N GLY A 295 -16.92 -10.57 7.17
CA GLY A 295 -17.07 -11.55 6.07
C GLY A 295 -18.43 -11.54 5.34
N GLY A 296 -19.55 -11.21 6.01
CA GLY A 296 -20.88 -11.09 5.39
C GLY A 296 -21.16 -9.76 4.68
N SER A 297 -20.30 -8.74 4.86
CA SER A 297 -20.52 -7.37 4.41
C SER A 297 -19.92 -7.02 3.05
N ARG A 298 -19.28 -7.96 2.37
CA ARG A 298 -18.51 -7.77 1.14
C ARG A 298 -17.33 -6.79 1.27
N ALA A 299 -16.80 -6.58 2.48
CA ALA A 299 -15.57 -5.84 2.70
C ALA A 299 -14.39 -6.80 2.54
N ARG A 300 -13.52 -6.56 1.58
CA ARG A 300 -12.40 -7.47 1.23
C ARG A 300 -11.03 -6.84 1.50
N ASP A 301 -10.95 -5.53 1.45
CA ASP A 301 -9.71 -4.79 1.44
C ASP A 301 -9.64 -3.73 2.51
N GLY A 302 -8.44 -3.30 2.80
CA GLY A 302 -8.19 -2.19 3.71
C GLY A 302 -6.73 -1.77 3.69
N ALA A 303 -6.48 -0.59 4.18
CA ALA A 303 -5.14 -0.01 4.32
C ALA A 303 -4.98 0.68 5.66
N VAL A 304 -3.75 0.70 6.18
CA VAL A 304 -3.43 1.31 7.48
C VAL A 304 -2.11 2.07 7.40
N LEU A 305 -2.10 3.26 7.97
CA LEU A 305 -0.89 4.02 8.23
C LEU A 305 -0.81 4.39 9.72
N VAL A 306 0.36 4.24 10.29
CA VAL A 306 0.71 4.75 11.62
C VAL A 306 1.87 5.71 11.47
N VAL A 307 1.71 6.94 11.97
CA VAL A 307 2.67 8.02 11.81
C VAL A 307 3.06 8.58 13.18
N ASP A 308 4.34 8.78 13.41
CA ASP A 308 4.86 9.55 14.54
C ASP A 308 4.67 11.05 14.27
N ASN A 309 3.93 11.74 15.13
CA ASN A 309 3.60 13.14 14.89
C ASN A 309 4.81 14.05 14.94
N ALA A 310 5.79 13.77 15.78
CA ALA A 310 6.95 14.62 15.97
C ALA A 310 7.89 14.59 14.76
N SER A 311 8.23 13.41 14.28
CA SER A 311 9.19 13.21 13.18
C SER A 311 8.54 13.18 11.78
N GLY A 312 7.26 12.82 11.69
CA GLY A 312 6.59 12.51 10.43
C GLY A 312 6.96 11.14 9.87
N ASP A 313 7.64 10.30 10.65
CA ASP A 313 8.00 8.94 10.28
C ASP A 313 6.75 8.06 10.17
N VAL A 314 6.64 7.33 9.07
CA VAL A 314 5.67 6.26 8.93
C VAL A 314 6.21 5.04 9.67
N LEU A 315 5.52 4.63 10.74
CA LEU A 315 5.88 3.48 11.57
C LEU A 315 5.26 2.17 11.07
N ALA A 316 4.09 2.27 10.41
CA ALA A 316 3.47 1.15 9.73
C ALA A 316 2.84 1.62 8.41
N TYR A 317 2.98 0.77 7.38
CA TYR A 317 2.44 0.97 6.03
C TYR A 317 1.83 -0.35 5.56
N VAL A 318 0.52 -0.47 5.67
CA VAL A 318 -0.23 -1.62 5.19
C VAL A 318 -1.06 -1.16 3.98
N GLY A 319 -0.63 -1.52 2.78
CA GLY A 319 -1.35 -1.19 1.54
C GLY A 319 -2.47 -2.18 1.22
N GLY A 320 -2.48 -3.34 1.89
CA GLY A 320 -3.45 -4.42 1.74
C GLY A 320 -2.99 -5.63 2.53
N ILE A 321 -3.86 -6.63 2.70
CA ILE A 321 -3.53 -7.88 3.41
C ILE A 321 -3.49 -9.11 2.50
N GLY A 322 -3.73 -8.96 1.20
CA GLY A 322 -3.89 -10.09 0.29
C GLY A 322 -5.10 -10.97 0.64
N GLY A 323 -5.00 -12.27 0.41
CA GLY A 323 -5.99 -13.25 0.85
C GLY A 323 -7.32 -13.18 0.09
N ALA A 324 -8.35 -12.55 0.64
CA ALA A 324 -9.68 -12.42 0.04
C ALA A 324 -9.79 -11.30 -1.00
N SER A 325 -8.74 -10.49 -1.18
CA SER A 325 -8.70 -9.43 -2.20
C SER A 325 -8.70 -10.03 -3.60
N THR A 326 -9.46 -9.44 -4.50
CA THR A 326 -9.42 -9.74 -5.94
C THR A 326 -8.40 -8.85 -6.67
N ALA A 327 -7.85 -7.84 -5.98
CA ALA A 327 -6.80 -6.94 -6.49
C ALA A 327 -5.60 -6.83 -5.51
N PRO A 328 -4.96 -7.95 -5.11
CA PRO A 328 -3.97 -7.97 -4.02
C PRO A 328 -2.68 -7.17 -4.31
N ALA A 329 -2.41 -6.84 -5.58
CA ALA A 329 -1.27 -6.02 -5.97
C ALA A 329 -1.52 -4.50 -5.89
N VAL A 330 -2.77 -4.08 -5.67
CA VAL A 330 -3.12 -2.65 -5.58
C VAL A 330 -2.77 -2.12 -4.20
N ASP A 331 -1.98 -1.04 -4.18
CA ASP A 331 -1.60 -0.34 -2.95
C ASP A 331 -2.74 0.57 -2.47
N GLY A 332 -3.56 0.08 -1.55
CA GLY A 332 -4.69 0.83 -0.98
C GLY A 332 -4.27 2.07 -0.17
N ALA A 333 -3.02 2.13 0.32
CA ALA A 333 -2.53 3.31 1.02
C ALA A 333 -2.21 4.48 0.07
N ASN A 334 -1.97 4.19 -1.20
CA ASN A 334 -1.65 5.18 -2.23
C ASN A 334 -2.70 5.27 -3.36
N SER A 335 -3.82 4.57 -3.24
CA SER A 335 -4.93 4.63 -4.18
C SER A 335 -5.86 5.80 -3.87
N TYR A 336 -6.31 6.50 -4.89
CA TYR A 336 -7.30 7.57 -4.77
C TYR A 336 -8.69 7.00 -4.50
N ARG A 337 -9.34 7.49 -3.44
CA ARG A 337 -10.67 7.07 -2.96
C ARG A 337 -11.46 8.28 -2.47
N GLN A 338 -12.78 8.26 -2.60
CA GLN A 338 -13.61 9.35 -2.11
C GLN A 338 -13.43 9.56 -0.61
N ALA A 339 -13.08 10.78 -0.22
CA ALA A 339 -12.74 11.14 1.15
C ALA A 339 -13.91 11.02 2.12
N GLY A 340 -15.14 11.23 1.65
CA GLY A 340 -16.29 11.34 2.54
C GLY A 340 -16.10 12.45 3.58
N SER A 341 -16.69 12.27 4.74
CA SER A 341 -16.66 13.29 5.82
C SER A 341 -15.27 13.56 6.42
N THR A 342 -14.20 12.95 5.95
CA THR A 342 -12.84 13.21 6.48
C THR A 342 -12.29 14.60 6.13
N LEU A 343 -12.86 15.29 5.16
CA LEU A 343 -12.45 16.66 4.81
C LEU A 343 -13.08 17.74 5.70
N LYS A 344 -14.16 17.42 6.43
CA LYS A 344 -14.89 18.40 7.29
C LYS A 344 -14.00 19.12 8.31
N PRO A 345 -13.05 18.49 9.00
CA PRO A 345 -12.20 19.19 9.96
C PRO A 345 -11.46 20.39 9.36
N PHE A 346 -11.00 20.28 8.12
CA PHE A 346 -10.29 21.36 7.43
C PHE A 346 -11.22 22.51 7.03
N LEU A 347 -12.47 22.19 6.69
CA LEU A 347 -13.51 23.18 6.42
C LEU A 347 -13.87 24.00 7.66
N TYR A 348 -14.10 23.31 8.79
CA TYR A 348 -14.41 23.97 10.05
C TYR A 348 -13.21 24.78 10.58
N ALA A 349 -11.97 24.25 10.42
CA ALA A 349 -10.77 25.00 10.77
C ALA A 349 -10.66 26.31 9.98
N GLN A 350 -10.93 26.27 8.69
CA GLN A 350 -10.91 27.46 7.83
C GLN A 350 -12.02 28.46 8.17
N ALA A 351 -13.23 27.97 8.49
CA ALA A 351 -14.33 28.83 8.90
C ALA A 351 -14.06 29.52 10.23
N ILE A 352 -13.48 28.79 11.20
CA ILE A 352 -13.07 29.34 12.51
C ILE A 352 -11.94 30.35 12.34
N GLU A 353 -10.91 30.02 11.57
CA GLU A 353 -9.76 30.90 11.29
C GLU A 353 -10.18 32.24 10.68
N ARG A 354 -11.18 32.20 9.79
CA ARG A 354 -11.77 33.41 9.16
C ARG A 354 -12.77 34.15 10.03
N GLY A 355 -13.04 33.66 11.25
CA GLY A 355 -14.02 34.28 12.16
C GLY A 355 -15.49 34.10 11.76
N TYR A 356 -15.77 33.22 10.79
CA TYR A 356 -17.16 32.95 10.36
C TYR A 356 -17.91 32.11 11.39
N LEU A 357 -17.23 31.24 12.12
CA LEU A 357 -17.79 30.37 13.14
C LEU A 357 -16.92 30.36 14.39
N THR A 358 -17.60 30.07 15.51
CA THR A 358 -16.97 29.59 16.74
C THR A 358 -17.40 28.16 17.00
N PRO A 359 -16.75 27.37 17.87
CA PRO A 359 -17.22 26.05 18.25
C PRO A 359 -18.68 26.02 18.79
N ALA A 360 -19.15 27.13 19.35
CA ALA A 360 -20.50 27.27 19.89
C ALA A 360 -21.50 27.84 18.90
N SER A 361 -21.11 28.34 17.73
CA SER A 361 -22.01 28.91 16.72
C SER A 361 -23.12 27.91 16.35
N ILE A 362 -24.34 28.33 16.34
CA ILE A 362 -25.49 27.49 15.97
C ILE A 362 -25.60 27.43 14.47
N LEU A 363 -25.60 26.22 13.95
CA LEU A 363 -25.84 25.86 12.56
C LEU A 363 -27.19 25.15 12.45
N ASP A 364 -27.92 25.42 11.39
CA ASP A 364 -29.23 24.80 11.16
C ASP A 364 -29.03 23.47 10.39
N ASP A 365 -29.31 22.35 11.05
CA ASP A 365 -29.40 21.02 10.45
C ASP A 365 -30.83 20.72 10.02
N SER A 366 -31.30 21.46 9.01
CA SER A 366 -32.60 21.25 8.37
C SER A 366 -32.41 21.13 6.86
N PRO A 367 -33.39 20.58 6.13
CA PRO A 367 -33.35 20.46 4.70
C PRO A 367 -32.87 21.72 4.00
N VAL A 368 -31.98 21.59 3.02
CA VAL A 368 -31.50 22.67 2.18
C VAL A 368 -31.56 22.24 0.73
N GLN A 369 -31.93 23.19 -0.13
CA GLN A 369 -31.96 23.03 -1.58
C GLN A 369 -31.01 24.05 -2.16
N LEU A 370 -30.12 23.59 -3.02
CA LEU A 370 -29.10 24.43 -3.64
C LEU A 370 -29.16 24.26 -5.17
N ASP A 371 -29.34 25.38 -5.85
CA ASP A 371 -29.28 25.40 -7.29
C ASP A 371 -27.81 25.27 -7.73
N THR A 372 -27.54 24.32 -8.61
CA THR A 372 -26.22 24.08 -9.19
C THR A 372 -26.31 24.09 -10.73
N ALA A 373 -25.21 24.25 -11.40
CA ALA A 373 -25.16 24.18 -12.86
C ALA A 373 -25.70 22.85 -13.43
N SER A 374 -25.64 21.76 -12.63
CA SER A 374 -26.15 20.43 -13.00
C SER A 374 -27.59 20.19 -12.52
N GLY A 375 -28.27 21.18 -11.93
CA GLY A 375 -29.62 21.06 -11.40
C GLY A 375 -29.70 21.22 -9.89
N LEU A 376 -30.87 20.90 -9.34
CA LEU A 376 -31.16 21.03 -7.92
C LEU A 376 -30.38 19.99 -7.09
N TYR A 377 -29.52 20.44 -6.19
CA TYR A 377 -28.80 19.59 -5.23
C TYR A 377 -29.49 19.59 -3.88
N VAL A 378 -29.93 18.40 -3.43
CA VAL A 378 -30.67 18.20 -2.15
C VAL A 378 -29.87 17.21 -1.28
N PRO A 379 -28.95 17.71 -0.46
CA PRO A 379 -28.15 16.87 0.42
C PRO A 379 -28.99 16.31 1.59
N GLN A 380 -28.56 15.14 2.11
CA GLN A 380 -29.17 14.49 3.26
C GLN A 380 -28.10 14.11 4.29
N ASN A 381 -28.49 14.02 5.56
CA ASN A 381 -27.68 13.37 6.58
C ASN A 381 -27.61 11.85 6.34
N TYR A 382 -26.63 11.19 6.93
CA TYR A 382 -26.42 9.74 6.76
C TYR A 382 -27.63 8.93 7.25
N ASP A 383 -28.23 9.31 8.39
CA ASP A 383 -29.42 8.70 8.99
C ASP A 383 -30.73 9.20 8.38
N ARG A 384 -30.66 10.07 7.36
CA ARG A 384 -31.80 10.79 6.75
C ARG A 384 -32.63 11.63 7.71
N GLY A 385 -32.19 11.75 8.97
CA GLY A 385 -32.81 12.60 10.00
C GLY A 385 -32.16 13.98 10.03
N PHE A 386 -32.85 14.94 10.63
CA PHE A 386 -32.38 16.31 10.84
C PHE A 386 -32.45 16.63 12.32
N LYS A 387 -31.46 17.33 12.85
CA LYS A 387 -31.33 17.64 14.28
C LYS A 387 -31.84 19.05 14.61
N GLY A 388 -32.13 19.88 13.58
CA GLY A 388 -32.46 21.28 13.77
C GLY A 388 -31.22 22.12 14.18
N PRO A 389 -31.39 23.13 15.03
CA PRO A 389 -30.28 23.95 15.50
C PRO A 389 -29.29 23.13 16.33
N VAL A 390 -28.01 23.13 15.93
CA VAL A 390 -26.91 22.42 16.62
C VAL A 390 -25.67 23.31 16.67
N SER A 391 -24.82 23.16 17.69
CA SER A 391 -23.54 23.85 17.70
C SER A 391 -22.60 23.32 16.64
N ALA A 392 -21.64 24.15 16.19
CA ALA A 392 -20.61 23.75 15.27
C ALA A 392 -19.77 22.56 15.83
N ARG A 393 -19.56 22.50 17.16
CA ARG A 393 -18.93 21.37 17.86
C ARG A 393 -19.72 20.08 17.63
N THR A 394 -20.99 20.09 17.93
CA THR A 394 -21.91 18.93 17.74
C THR A 394 -21.98 18.53 16.27
N ALA A 395 -22.07 19.51 15.37
CA ALA A 395 -22.12 19.28 13.92
C ALA A 395 -20.87 18.57 13.38
N LEU A 396 -19.68 19.03 13.78
CA LEU A 396 -18.42 18.42 13.35
C LEU A 396 -18.22 17.05 14.00
N ALA A 397 -18.36 16.96 15.31
CA ALA A 397 -18.17 15.71 16.06
C ALA A 397 -19.17 14.64 15.64
N GLY A 398 -20.44 15.00 15.42
CA GLY A 398 -21.50 14.14 14.91
C GLY A 398 -21.46 13.93 13.39
N SER A 399 -20.54 14.60 12.68
CA SER A 399 -20.36 14.44 11.22
C SER A 399 -21.60 14.84 10.40
N LEU A 400 -22.42 15.76 10.86
CA LEU A 400 -23.64 16.18 10.17
C LEU A 400 -23.30 16.78 8.80
N ASN A 401 -24.14 16.49 7.79
CA ASN A 401 -23.88 16.88 6.41
C ASN A 401 -24.38 18.31 6.11
N ILE A 402 -25.60 18.64 6.53
CA ILE A 402 -26.19 19.93 6.21
C ILE A 402 -25.41 21.08 6.85
N PRO A 403 -25.01 21.01 8.14
CA PRO A 403 -24.16 22.03 8.75
C PRO A 403 -22.83 22.22 8.04
N ALA A 404 -22.24 21.14 7.53
CA ALA A 404 -20.99 21.22 6.76
C ALA A 404 -21.19 21.95 5.42
N ILE A 405 -22.29 21.70 4.72
CA ILE A 405 -22.62 22.41 3.48
C ILE A 405 -22.87 23.89 3.75
N ARG A 406 -23.60 24.22 4.82
CA ARG A 406 -23.83 25.62 5.23
C ARG A 406 -22.50 26.30 5.60
N THR A 407 -21.58 25.58 6.22
CA THR A 407 -20.22 26.07 6.48
C THR A 407 -19.46 26.32 5.17
N LEU A 408 -19.59 25.44 4.16
CA LEU A 408 -18.97 25.64 2.84
C LEU A 408 -19.56 26.86 2.10
N LEU A 409 -20.86 27.14 2.25
CA LEU A 409 -21.47 28.35 1.71
C LEU A 409 -20.84 29.64 2.29
N LEU A 410 -20.41 29.60 3.56
CA LEU A 410 -19.70 30.74 4.19
C LEU A 410 -18.25 30.85 3.71
N VAL A 411 -17.58 29.73 3.53
CA VAL A 411 -16.16 29.68 3.16
C VAL A 411 -15.94 29.87 1.64
N GLY A 412 -16.82 29.31 0.83
CA GLY A 412 -16.71 29.23 -0.62
C GLY A 412 -15.99 27.94 -1.08
N THR A 413 -16.37 27.43 -2.27
CA THR A 413 -15.83 26.19 -2.84
C THR A 413 -14.37 26.31 -3.24
N ASP A 414 -13.99 27.37 -3.95
CA ASP A 414 -12.59 27.60 -4.38
C ASP A 414 -11.64 27.83 -3.20
N PRO A 415 -11.93 28.70 -2.22
CA PRO A 415 -11.08 28.87 -1.06
C PRO A 415 -10.92 27.57 -0.23
N PHE A 416 -11.94 26.71 -0.20
CA PHE A 416 -11.83 25.45 0.52
C PHE A 416 -10.98 24.43 -0.28
N ARG A 417 -11.18 24.35 -1.60
CA ARG A 417 -10.35 23.53 -2.48
C ARG A 417 -8.88 23.92 -2.36
N ASP A 418 -8.56 25.21 -2.38
CA ASP A 418 -7.19 25.72 -2.25
C ASP A 418 -6.58 25.37 -0.88
N ARG A 419 -7.37 25.48 0.20
CA ARG A 419 -6.95 25.03 1.54
C ARG A 419 -6.62 23.53 1.56
N LEU A 420 -7.43 22.69 0.93
CA LEU A 420 -7.16 21.26 0.82
C LEU A 420 -5.89 20.98 0.02
N TRP A 421 -5.71 21.67 -1.11
CA TRP A 421 -4.48 21.60 -1.89
C TRP A 421 -3.25 21.98 -1.07
N ASP A 422 -3.32 23.06 -0.33
CA ASP A 422 -2.25 23.47 0.56
C ASP A 422 -2.01 22.46 1.68
N THR A 423 -3.00 21.74 2.11
CA THR A 423 -2.87 20.69 3.14
C THR A 423 -2.35 19.37 2.56
N GLY A 424 -2.04 19.32 1.24
CA GLY A 424 -1.36 18.20 0.62
C GLY A 424 -2.22 17.25 -0.18
N TYR A 425 -3.50 17.54 -0.36
CA TYR A 425 -4.41 16.73 -1.18
C TYR A 425 -4.21 17.01 -2.68
N ARG A 426 -3.42 16.18 -3.35
CA ARG A 426 -2.99 16.36 -4.73
C ARG A 426 -3.95 15.80 -5.77
N GLY A 427 -4.94 15.03 -5.35
CA GLY A 427 -6.03 14.54 -6.21
C GLY A 427 -7.06 15.62 -6.58
N LEU A 428 -7.05 16.81 -5.93
CA LEU A 428 -7.95 17.91 -6.23
C LEU A 428 -7.37 18.79 -7.36
N THR A 429 -7.33 18.26 -8.57
CA THR A 429 -6.72 18.95 -9.75
C THR A 429 -7.62 20.01 -10.36
N GLU A 430 -8.94 19.89 -10.18
CA GLU A 430 -9.92 20.80 -10.72
C GLU A 430 -10.19 21.98 -9.77
N ASP A 431 -10.93 23.00 -10.22
CA ASP A 431 -11.35 24.13 -9.40
C ASP A 431 -12.48 23.74 -8.39
N GLY A 432 -12.79 24.64 -7.47
CA GLY A 432 -13.82 24.38 -6.46
C GLY A 432 -15.22 24.27 -7.05
N GLN A 433 -15.49 24.92 -8.19
CA GLN A 433 -16.80 24.86 -8.86
C GLN A 433 -17.05 23.48 -9.46
N HIS A 434 -16.01 22.82 -9.97
CA HIS A 434 -16.09 21.43 -10.44
C HIS A 434 -16.59 20.48 -9.36
N TYR A 435 -16.05 20.57 -8.14
CA TYR A 435 -16.46 19.75 -7.01
C TYR A 435 -17.79 20.19 -6.42
N GLY A 436 -18.13 21.48 -6.55
CA GLY A 436 -19.35 22.06 -6.03
C GLY A 436 -19.55 21.88 -4.53
N PHE A 437 -20.81 21.95 -4.07
CA PHE A 437 -21.14 21.82 -2.64
C PHE A 437 -20.88 20.42 -2.07
N SER A 438 -20.78 19.42 -2.93
CA SER A 438 -20.43 18.05 -2.51
C SER A 438 -19.00 17.91 -1.95
N LEU A 439 -18.13 18.91 -2.19
CA LEU A 439 -16.79 18.97 -1.61
C LEU A 439 -16.83 19.00 -0.06
N ALA A 440 -17.83 19.65 0.54
CA ALA A 440 -18.03 19.61 2.00
C ALA A 440 -18.29 18.19 2.54
N LEU A 441 -18.78 17.29 1.68
CA LEU A 441 -19.10 15.90 2.02
C LEU A 441 -18.01 14.93 1.53
N GLY A 442 -16.94 15.46 0.93
CA GLY A 442 -15.78 14.68 0.49
C GLY A 442 -16.00 13.90 -0.81
N SER A 443 -16.64 14.52 -1.81
CA SER A 443 -16.71 13.97 -3.17
C SER A 443 -15.36 13.86 -3.85
N ALA A 444 -14.36 14.62 -3.40
CA ALA A 444 -13.00 14.57 -3.89
C ALA A 444 -12.32 13.25 -3.53
N GLU A 445 -11.47 12.76 -4.41
CA GLU A 445 -10.67 11.57 -4.20
C GLU A 445 -9.31 11.92 -3.59
N VAL A 446 -8.90 11.12 -2.60
CA VAL A 446 -7.68 11.31 -1.81
C VAL A 446 -7.02 9.97 -1.52
N THR A 447 -5.72 9.99 -1.21
CA THR A 447 -5.02 8.79 -0.75
C THR A 447 -4.97 8.73 0.78
N LEU A 448 -4.77 7.53 1.34
CA LEU A 448 -4.57 7.38 2.79
C LEU A 448 -3.29 8.08 3.26
N LEU A 449 -2.25 8.13 2.41
CA LEU A 449 -1.03 8.89 2.68
C LEU A 449 -1.30 10.39 2.83
N GLU A 450 -2.07 10.97 1.93
CA GLU A 450 -2.47 12.38 2.00
C GLU A 450 -3.32 12.65 3.25
N GLN A 451 -4.26 11.77 3.55
CA GLN A 451 -5.09 11.84 4.76
C GLN A 451 -4.24 11.83 6.03
N ALA A 452 -3.29 10.89 6.14
CA ALA A 452 -2.43 10.81 7.31
C ALA A 452 -1.55 12.06 7.48
N ALA A 453 -0.99 12.60 6.39
CA ALA A 453 -0.20 13.82 6.40
C ALA A 453 -1.04 15.05 6.80
N ALA A 454 -2.26 15.14 6.26
CA ALA A 454 -3.19 16.23 6.56
C ALA A 454 -3.63 16.22 8.03
N TYR A 455 -4.03 15.05 8.56
CA TYR A 455 -4.43 14.94 9.97
C TYR A 455 -3.24 15.14 10.93
N ARG A 456 -2.05 14.69 10.54
CA ARG A 456 -0.84 15.03 11.28
C ARG A 456 -0.64 16.56 11.37
N SER A 457 -0.99 17.32 10.34
CA SER A 457 -0.87 18.78 10.40
C SER A 457 -1.75 19.38 11.48
N LEU A 458 -2.95 18.86 11.73
CA LEU A 458 -3.81 19.26 12.84
C LEU A 458 -3.16 18.91 14.19
N ALA A 459 -2.57 17.72 14.33
CA ALA A 459 -1.83 17.30 15.51
C ALA A 459 -0.59 18.17 15.77
N ARG A 460 -0.04 18.79 14.71
CA ARG A 460 1.15 19.68 14.74
C ARG A 460 0.78 21.17 14.80
N GLY A 461 -0.43 21.49 15.26
CA GLY A 461 -0.86 22.88 15.40
C GLY A 461 -0.96 23.62 14.06
N GLY A 462 -1.43 22.95 13.03
CA GLY A 462 -1.65 23.53 11.70
C GLY A 462 -0.40 23.57 10.81
N ARG A 463 0.65 22.84 11.13
CA ARG A 463 1.90 22.77 10.35
C ARG A 463 1.97 21.46 9.56
N TRP A 464 2.02 21.57 8.26
CA TRP A 464 2.06 20.43 7.33
C TRP A 464 3.48 20.16 6.82
N SER A 465 3.84 18.90 6.72
CA SER A 465 4.98 18.42 5.91
C SER A 465 4.65 17.04 5.32
N PRO A 466 5.33 16.63 4.25
CA PRO A 466 5.19 15.27 3.74
C PRO A 466 5.63 14.24 4.78
N LEU A 467 5.09 13.03 4.69
CA LEU A 467 5.48 11.90 5.54
C LEU A 467 6.83 11.36 5.11
N ARG A 468 7.57 10.83 6.06
CA ARG A 468 8.89 10.24 5.83
C ARG A 468 8.79 8.71 5.83
N LEU A 469 9.23 8.09 4.74
CA LEU A 469 9.25 6.64 4.55
C LEU A 469 10.68 6.06 4.62
N LEU A 470 11.68 6.86 4.28
CA LEU A 470 13.08 6.45 4.23
C LEU A 470 13.85 7.03 5.41
N LYS A 471 14.60 6.19 6.12
CA LYS A 471 15.44 6.64 7.25
C LYS A 471 16.55 7.60 6.79
N SER A 472 17.03 7.46 5.57
CA SER A 472 18.04 8.33 4.95
C SER A 472 17.50 9.68 4.47
N ALA A 473 16.17 9.81 4.32
CA ALA A 473 15.58 11.08 3.90
C ALA A 473 15.67 12.11 5.03
N PRO A 474 16.07 13.35 4.75
CA PRO A 474 16.03 14.42 5.76
C PRO A 474 14.58 14.72 6.15
N ALA A 475 14.38 15.28 7.34
CA ALA A 475 13.09 15.82 7.72
C ALA A 475 12.73 16.98 6.78
N ALA A 476 11.56 16.91 6.16
CA ALA A 476 11.09 17.98 5.30
C ALA A 476 10.66 19.20 6.14
N PRO A 477 10.86 20.43 5.66
CA PRO A 477 10.42 21.63 6.35
C PRO A 477 8.89 21.63 6.52
N GLU A 478 8.43 22.00 7.70
CA GLU A 478 7.01 22.18 7.97
C GLU A 478 6.56 23.58 7.47
N ARG A 479 5.40 23.66 6.83
CA ARG A 479 4.77 24.91 6.42
C ARG A 479 3.41 25.10 7.12
N PRO A 480 3.03 26.33 7.50
CA PRO A 480 1.71 26.58 8.07
C PRO A 480 0.62 26.39 7.00
N VAL A 481 -0.43 25.68 7.35
CA VAL A 481 -1.62 25.47 6.50
C VAL A 481 -2.92 25.93 7.19
N THR A 482 -2.89 26.09 8.50
CA THR A 482 -3.91 26.76 9.30
C THR A 482 -3.31 27.32 10.56
N THR A 483 -4.00 28.20 11.27
CA THR A 483 -3.49 28.77 12.52
C THR A 483 -3.46 27.71 13.64
N PRO A 484 -2.51 27.81 14.59
CA PRO A 484 -2.47 26.89 15.73
C PRO A 484 -3.76 26.86 16.53
N ALA A 485 -4.41 28.02 16.67
CA ALA A 485 -5.66 28.15 17.40
C ALA A 485 -6.83 27.42 16.70
N ALA A 486 -6.97 27.58 15.38
CA ALA A 486 -8.02 26.88 14.62
C ALA A 486 -7.78 25.36 14.60
N ALA A 487 -6.53 24.91 14.39
CA ALA A 487 -6.17 23.49 14.44
C ALA A 487 -6.50 22.88 15.80
N TRP A 488 -6.17 23.57 16.89
CA TRP A 488 -6.43 23.13 18.25
C TRP A 488 -7.93 23.06 18.56
N LEU A 489 -8.73 24.08 18.18
CA LEU A 489 -10.16 24.11 18.39
C LEU A 489 -10.86 22.96 17.66
N VAL A 490 -10.49 22.69 16.41
CA VAL A 490 -11.05 21.57 15.65
C VAL A 490 -10.62 20.23 16.26
N ALA A 491 -9.38 20.08 16.72
CA ALA A 491 -8.94 18.88 17.42
C ALA A 491 -9.72 18.64 18.71
N ASP A 492 -9.97 19.69 19.50
CA ASP A 492 -10.78 19.64 20.71
C ASP A 492 -12.25 19.25 20.40
N MET A 493 -12.84 19.84 19.36
CA MET A 493 -14.20 19.46 18.91
C MET A 493 -14.27 17.98 18.48
N MET A 494 -13.25 17.47 17.76
CA MET A 494 -13.18 16.08 17.35
C MET A 494 -12.85 15.11 18.48
N ALA A 495 -12.28 15.57 19.58
CA ALA A 495 -11.97 14.76 20.75
C ALA A 495 -13.17 14.57 21.70
N ASP A 496 -14.23 15.36 21.55
CA ASP A 496 -15.39 15.40 22.45
C ASP A 496 -16.33 14.20 22.27
N PRO A 497 -16.35 13.22 23.20
CA PRO A 497 -17.22 12.05 23.08
C PRO A 497 -18.71 12.40 23.28
N ASN A 498 -19.03 13.45 24.05
CA ASN A 498 -20.41 13.84 24.31
C ASN A 498 -21.02 14.51 23.07
N ALA A 499 -20.27 15.39 22.41
CA ALA A 499 -20.72 16.04 21.19
C ALA A 499 -21.00 15.07 20.04
N ARG A 500 -20.32 13.92 19.99
CA ARG A 500 -20.56 12.88 18.96
C ARG A 500 -21.60 11.83 19.35
N ALA A 501 -22.03 11.79 20.62
CA ALA A 501 -22.87 10.72 21.14
C ALA A 501 -24.21 10.60 20.42
N ALA A 502 -24.81 11.71 19.99
CA ALA A 502 -26.07 11.72 19.27
C ALA A 502 -26.04 10.99 17.91
N THR A 503 -24.85 10.87 17.29
CA THR A 503 -24.70 10.16 16.01
C THR A 503 -24.09 8.77 16.19
N PHE A 504 -23.12 8.62 17.10
CA PHE A 504 -22.30 7.38 17.19
C PHE A 504 -22.54 6.60 18.48
N GLY A 505 -23.39 7.08 19.38
CA GLY A 505 -23.59 6.49 20.69
C GLY A 505 -22.49 6.83 21.69
N LEU A 506 -22.77 6.59 22.97
CA LEU A 506 -21.80 6.81 24.05
C LEU A 506 -20.73 5.70 24.11
N ASP A 507 -21.10 4.48 23.75
CA ASP A 507 -20.20 3.31 23.69
C ASP A 507 -19.89 2.97 22.23
N SER A 508 -18.94 3.68 21.66
CA SER A 508 -18.51 3.46 20.28
C SER A 508 -17.02 3.16 20.20
N ALA A 509 -16.58 2.55 19.10
CA ALA A 509 -15.16 2.31 18.81
C ALA A 509 -14.32 3.60 18.76
N LEU A 510 -14.96 4.76 18.69
CA LEU A 510 -14.29 6.07 18.68
C LEU A 510 -13.93 6.58 20.09
N ARG A 511 -14.42 5.92 21.17
CA ARG A 511 -14.12 6.31 22.54
C ARG A 511 -12.87 5.60 23.03
N LEU A 512 -11.87 6.37 23.45
CA LEU A 512 -10.65 5.89 24.07
C LEU A 512 -10.59 6.33 25.55
N PRO A 513 -9.84 5.63 26.42
CA PRO A 513 -9.66 6.02 27.82
C PRO A 513 -8.65 7.18 27.99
N PHE A 514 -8.20 7.77 26.90
CA PHE A 514 -7.27 8.91 26.86
C PHE A 514 -7.67 9.87 25.74
N TRP A 515 -7.07 11.05 25.72
CA TRP A 515 -7.37 12.06 24.71
C TRP A 515 -6.92 11.64 23.30
N ALA A 516 -7.84 11.72 22.37
CA ALA A 516 -7.59 11.57 20.94
C ALA A 516 -8.67 12.26 20.11
N ALA A 517 -8.26 12.98 19.09
CA ALA A 517 -9.14 13.55 18.09
C ALA A 517 -9.37 12.53 16.97
N VAL A 518 -10.62 12.31 16.55
CA VAL A 518 -10.94 11.30 15.54
C VAL A 518 -12.07 11.73 14.64
N LYS A 519 -11.99 11.38 13.37
CA LYS A 519 -13.03 11.61 12.36
C LYS A 519 -13.23 10.38 11.50
N THR A 520 -14.49 10.02 11.31
CA THR A 520 -14.90 8.97 10.37
C THR A 520 -15.33 9.58 9.04
N GLY A 521 -15.19 8.80 7.98
CA GLY A 521 -15.71 9.08 6.65
C GLY A 521 -16.40 7.86 6.08
N THR A 522 -17.47 8.07 5.34
CA THR A 522 -18.16 7.04 4.56
C THR A 522 -18.53 7.67 3.24
N SER A 523 -18.09 7.07 2.12
CA SER A 523 -18.43 7.55 0.79
C SER A 523 -19.81 7.04 0.34
N LYS A 524 -20.27 7.53 -0.82
CA LYS A 524 -21.55 7.13 -1.42
C LYS A 524 -21.58 5.60 -1.61
N ALA A 525 -22.71 5.00 -1.28
CA ALA A 525 -22.93 3.54 -1.34
C ALA A 525 -21.97 2.70 -0.49
N MET A 526 -21.38 3.29 0.57
CA MET A 526 -20.46 2.61 1.50
C MET A 526 -19.23 2.00 0.82
N ARG A 527 -18.75 2.60 -0.28
CA ARG A 527 -17.58 2.06 -1.02
C ARG A 527 -16.28 2.25 -0.25
N ASP A 528 -16.16 3.39 0.44
CA ASP A 528 -14.97 3.76 1.21
C ASP A 528 -15.37 4.08 2.64
N ASN A 529 -14.72 3.45 3.58
CA ASN A 529 -14.88 3.68 5.00
C ASN A 529 -13.57 4.10 5.62
N TRP A 530 -13.55 5.26 6.25
CA TRP A 530 -12.38 5.87 6.84
C TRP A 530 -12.54 6.04 8.34
N CYS A 531 -11.45 5.85 9.06
CA CYS A 531 -11.30 6.33 10.43
C CYS A 531 -9.89 6.88 10.59
N ILE A 532 -9.79 8.18 10.82
CA ILE A 532 -8.50 8.86 10.96
C ILE A 532 -8.55 9.66 12.25
N GLY A 533 -7.53 9.48 13.07
CA GLY A 533 -7.44 10.21 14.32
C GLY A 533 -6.00 10.27 14.83
N PHE A 534 -5.80 11.16 15.76
CA PHE A 534 -4.49 11.43 16.33
C PHE A 534 -4.55 11.70 17.83
N SER A 535 -3.45 11.41 18.48
CA SER A 535 -3.13 11.84 19.85
C SER A 535 -2.06 12.93 19.80
N ASP A 536 -1.49 13.26 20.94
CA ASP A 536 -0.28 14.07 21.04
C ASP A 536 0.95 13.44 20.35
N ARG A 537 1.00 12.10 20.21
CA ARG A 537 2.17 11.37 19.70
C ARG A 537 1.99 10.75 18.33
N PHE A 538 0.84 10.18 18.04
CA PHE A 538 0.64 9.37 16.83
C PHE A 538 -0.60 9.81 16.04
N THR A 539 -0.49 9.73 14.73
CA THR A 539 -1.62 9.78 13.80
C THR A 539 -1.83 8.38 13.21
N VAL A 540 -3.03 7.86 13.34
CA VAL A 540 -3.44 6.56 12.76
C VAL A 540 -4.53 6.80 11.75
N ALA A 541 -4.31 6.34 10.52
CA ALA A 541 -5.26 6.42 9.42
C ALA A 541 -5.60 5.02 8.93
N VAL A 542 -6.90 4.74 8.82
CA VAL A 542 -7.44 3.45 8.39
C VAL A 542 -8.47 3.66 7.29
N TRP A 543 -8.36 2.88 6.24
CA TRP A 543 -9.36 2.72 5.19
C TRP A 543 -9.81 1.26 5.12
N VAL A 544 -11.11 1.04 4.90
CA VAL A 544 -11.71 -0.28 4.61
C VAL A 544 -12.65 -0.12 3.43
N GLY A 545 -12.55 -1.00 2.45
CA GLY A 545 -13.32 -0.94 1.21
C GLY A 545 -13.09 -2.14 0.32
N ASN A 546 -13.27 -1.93 -0.96
CA ASN A 546 -12.90 -2.87 -2.02
C ASN A 546 -12.04 -2.14 -3.04
N LEU A 547 -10.89 -2.71 -3.39
CA LEU A 547 -9.94 -2.06 -4.31
C LEU A 547 -10.49 -1.89 -5.72
N GLU A 548 -11.46 -2.70 -6.13
CA GLU A 548 -12.21 -2.54 -7.39
C GLU A 548 -13.29 -1.46 -7.33
N GLY A 549 -13.60 -0.91 -6.13
CA GLY A 549 -14.62 0.10 -5.96
C GLY A 549 -16.04 -0.44 -5.77
N ASP A 550 -16.21 -1.73 -5.55
CA ASP A 550 -17.50 -2.35 -5.25
C ASP A 550 -18.10 -1.84 -3.94
N PRO A 551 -19.43 -1.65 -3.85
CA PRO A 551 -20.07 -1.23 -2.61
C PRO A 551 -20.05 -2.35 -1.56
N MET A 552 -19.82 -1.96 -0.31
CA MET A 552 -20.01 -2.82 0.85
C MET A 552 -21.46 -2.83 1.33
N ARG A 553 -21.81 -3.76 2.23
CA ARG A 553 -23.15 -3.87 2.81
C ARG A 553 -23.10 -3.60 4.32
N ALA A 554 -23.91 -2.62 4.77
CA ALA A 554 -24.06 -2.27 6.19
C ALA A 554 -22.74 -1.99 6.93
N VAL A 555 -21.73 -1.44 6.22
CA VAL A 555 -20.42 -1.07 6.79
C VAL A 555 -20.22 0.42 6.67
N SER A 556 -19.96 1.08 7.78
CA SER A 556 -19.65 2.52 7.86
C SER A 556 -18.22 2.72 8.39
N GLY A 557 -17.75 3.96 8.36
CA GLY A 557 -16.45 4.29 8.98
C GLY A 557 -16.34 3.83 10.44
N THR A 558 -17.48 3.81 11.17
CA THR A 558 -17.52 3.38 12.58
C THR A 558 -17.46 1.89 12.75
N SER A 559 -18.12 1.11 11.90
CA SER A 559 -18.12 -0.37 11.99
C SER A 559 -17.00 -1.03 11.18
N GLY A 560 -16.53 -0.38 10.10
CA GLY A 560 -15.47 -0.88 9.25
C GLY A 560 -14.06 -0.50 9.73
N ALA A 561 -13.73 0.79 9.69
CA ALA A 561 -12.36 1.27 9.94
C ALA A 561 -12.07 1.58 11.43
N ALA A 562 -13.06 2.04 12.20
CA ALA A 562 -12.83 2.49 13.57
C ALA A 562 -12.34 1.39 14.54
N PRO A 563 -12.75 0.11 14.45
CA PRO A 563 -12.20 -0.92 15.33
C PRO A 563 -10.69 -1.11 15.15
N VAL A 564 -10.20 -1.08 13.92
CA VAL A 564 -8.75 -1.15 13.62
C VAL A 564 -8.01 0.05 14.20
N TRP A 565 -8.56 1.26 14.00
CA TRP A 565 -8.02 2.49 14.57
C TRP A 565 -7.93 2.41 16.09
N ARG A 566 -9.00 1.96 16.76
CA ARG A 566 -9.06 1.80 18.21
C ARG A 566 -7.99 0.83 18.74
N ASP A 567 -7.90 -0.37 18.13
CA ASP A 567 -6.93 -1.40 18.52
C ASP A 567 -5.50 -0.84 18.47
N LEU A 568 -5.17 -0.14 17.38
CA LEU A 568 -3.86 0.46 17.19
C LEU A 568 -3.59 1.59 18.19
N MET A 569 -4.54 2.51 18.39
CA MET A 569 -4.38 3.59 19.35
C MET A 569 -4.20 3.06 20.77
N LEU A 570 -4.95 2.05 21.18
CA LEU A 570 -4.79 1.41 22.49
C LEU A 570 -3.41 0.76 22.65
N ALA A 571 -2.93 0.04 21.65
CA ALA A 571 -1.64 -0.62 21.69
C ALA A 571 -0.47 0.37 21.70
N LEU A 572 -0.52 1.41 20.85
CA LEU A 572 0.50 2.46 20.79
C LEU A 572 0.61 3.26 22.09
N HIS A 573 -0.48 3.32 22.86
CA HIS A 573 -0.56 4.07 24.12
C HIS A 573 -0.55 3.18 25.37
N ALA A 574 -0.32 1.86 25.22
CA ALA A 574 -0.33 0.93 26.34
C ALA A 574 0.62 1.30 27.50
N ARG A 575 1.77 1.93 27.19
CA ARG A 575 2.76 2.33 28.19
C ARG A 575 2.60 3.78 28.67
N ALA A 576 1.99 4.64 27.85
CA ALA A 576 1.81 6.05 28.17
C ALA A 576 0.54 6.56 27.45
N PRO A 577 -0.54 6.86 28.18
CA PRO A 577 -1.78 7.36 27.62
C PRO A 577 -1.58 8.71 26.91
N GLY A 578 -2.37 8.96 25.87
CA GLY A 578 -2.38 10.23 25.16
C GLY A 578 -2.85 11.38 26.05
N ARG A 579 -2.26 12.55 25.88
CA ARG A 579 -2.58 13.75 26.66
C ARG A 579 -3.23 14.79 25.76
N ALA A 580 -4.21 15.53 26.33
CA ALA A 580 -4.76 16.68 25.64
C ALA A 580 -3.67 17.76 25.49
N PRO A 581 -3.43 18.28 24.29
CA PRO A 581 -2.49 19.37 24.10
C PRO A 581 -3.02 20.63 24.80
N PRO A 582 -2.17 21.42 25.45
CA PRO A 582 -2.60 22.67 26.05
C PRO A 582 -3.08 23.65 24.97
N PRO A 583 -4.07 24.51 25.29
CA PRO A 583 -4.53 25.51 24.35
C PRO A 583 -3.38 26.47 23.98
N PRO A 584 -3.17 26.76 22.69
CA PRO A 584 -2.15 27.69 22.25
C PRO A 584 -2.55 29.14 22.59
N PRO A 585 -1.58 30.09 22.51
CA PRO A 585 -1.89 31.51 22.65
C PRO A 585 -3.02 31.95 21.72
N GLY A 586 -3.88 32.85 22.22
CA GLY A 586 -5.04 33.34 21.44
C GLY A 586 -6.32 32.57 21.65
N ILE A 587 -6.33 31.54 22.50
CA ILE A 587 -7.53 30.82 22.93
C ILE A 587 -7.96 31.30 24.32
N GLU A 588 -9.26 31.50 24.50
CA GLU A 588 -9.89 31.74 25.79
C GLU A 588 -10.96 30.67 26.08
N ALA A 589 -11.10 30.31 27.34
CA ALA A 589 -12.14 29.40 27.79
C ALA A 589 -13.24 30.17 28.51
N ARG A 590 -14.50 29.89 28.16
CA ARG A 590 -15.68 30.47 28.83
C ARG A 590 -16.65 29.38 29.20
N ARG A 591 -17.38 29.59 30.32
CA ARG A 591 -18.55 28.83 30.63
C ARG A 591 -19.73 29.46 29.85
N ILE A 592 -20.42 28.64 29.05
CA ILE A 592 -21.53 29.08 28.21
C ILE A 592 -22.78 28.33 28.55
N ALA A 593 -23.92 29.00 28.32
CA ALA A 593 -25.23 28.39 28.31
C ALA A 593 -25.89 28.59 26.93
N PHE A 594 -26.85 27.75 26.63
CA PHE A 594 -27.61 27.82 25.38
C PHE A 594 -29.06 28.26 25.70
N ALA A 595 -29.55 29.25 24.96
CA ALA A 595 -30.93 29.65 25.03
C ALA A 595 -31.85 28.50 24.59
N ASP A 596 -33.08 28.48 25.06
CA ASP A 596 -34.11 27.50 24.73
C ASP A 596 -33.68 26.04 24.95
N HIS A 597 -32.70 25.81 25.84
CA HIS A 597 -32.13 24.48 26.13
C HIS A 597 -31.63 23.72 24.91
N LEU A 598 -31.12 24.42 23.87
CA LEU A 598 -30.62 23.83 22.64
C LEU A 598 -29.55 22.78 22.88
N GLU A 599 -28.60 23.07 23.76
CA GLU A 599 -27.56 22.12 24.24
C GLU A 599 -27.33 22.35 25.75
N GLN A 600 -26.67 21.39 26.40
CA GLN A 600 -26.30 21.52 27.81
C GLN A 600 -25.24 22.58 28.01
N PRO A 601 -25.33 23.37 29.12
CA PRO A 601 -24.26 24.29 29.48
C PRO A 601 -22.93 23.59 29.61
N ARG A 602 -21.87 24.23 29.12
CA ARG A 602 -20.50 23.65 29.17
C ARG A 602 -19.41 24.72 29.26
N ARG A 603 -18.17 24.27 29.52
CA ARG A 603 -16.97 25.04 29.25
C ARG A 603 -16.65 24.92 27.77
N GLU A 604 -16.54 26.04 27.07
CA GLU A 604 -16.23 26.10 25.65
C GLU A 604 -14.98 26.95 25.41
N TYR A 605 -14.30 26.67 24.31
CA TYR A 605 -13.09 27.38 23.90
C TYR A 605 -13.33 28.23 22.67
N PHE A 606 -12.74 29.43 22.65
CA PHE A 606 -12.94 30.42 21.60
C PHE A 606 -11.63 31.07 21.20
N LEU A 607 -11.54 31.58 19.99
CA LEU A 607 -10.57 32.62 19.68
C LEU A 607 -10.81 33.80 20.60
N ARG A 608 -9.74 34.42 21.09
CA ARG A 608 -9.84 35.54 22.04
C ARG A 608 -10.75 36.65 21.51
N GLY A 609 -11.71 37.07 22.33
CA GLY A 609 -12.68 38.11 22.00
C GLY A 609 -13.90 37.66 21.20
N THR A 610 -14.02 36.35 20.84
CA THR A 610 -15.17 35.83 20.09
C THR A 610 -16.19 35.08 20.98
N GLY A 611 -15.83 34.84 22.26
CA GLY A 611 -16.68 34.09 23.19
C GLY A 611 -17.85 34.89 23.71
N GLN A 612 -19.03 34.27 23.76
CA GLN A 612 -20.24 34.80 24.34
C GLN A 612 -20.74 33.89 25.47
N PRO A 613 -21.25 34.40 26.58
CA PRO A 613 -21.73 33.60 27.72
C PRO A 613 -23.07 32.88 27.44
N LEU A 614 -23.92 33.48 26.60
CA LEU A 614 -25.20 32.92 26.19
C LEU A 614 -25.22 32.78 24.66
N ILE A 615 -25.51 31.59 24.21
CA ILE A 615 -25.58 31.24 22.79
C ILE A 615 -27.05 31.03 22.44
N ALA A 616 -27.56 31.78 21.49
CA ALA A 616 -28.92 31.63 20.99
C ALA A 616 -28.91 31.27 19.50
N ALA A 617 -29.88 30.47 19.06
CA ALA A 617 -30.14 30.37 17.62
C ALA A 617 -30.71 31.71 17.13
N ALA A 618 -30.44 32.07 15.88
CA ALA A 618 -31.11 33.20 15.26
C ALA A 618 -32.64 32.97 15.38
N PRO A 619 -33.43 33.98 15.77
CA PRO A 619 -34.86 33.82 15.99
C PRO A 619 -35.58 33.19 14.79
N GLU A 620 -35.13 33.51 13.60
CA GLU A 620 -35.64 32.94 12.35
C GLU A 620 -35.43 31.44 12.22
N ILE A 621 -34.29 30.90 12.72
CA ILE A 621 -33.95 29.45 12.63
C ILE A 621 -34.81 28.67 13.64
N ALA A 622 -34.98 29.18 14.87
CA ALA A 622 -35.63 28.45 15.94
C ALA A 622 -37.16 28.41 15.76
N ARG A 623 -37.76 29.44 15.16
CA ARG A 623 -39.22 29.63 15.07
C ARG A 623 -39.81 29.47 13.69
N ARG A 624 -39.04 29.43 12.62
CA ARG A 624 -39.54 29.31 11.25
C ARG A 624 -40.24 27.97 11.04
N PRO A 625 -41.58 28.01 10.80
CA PRO A 625 -42.32 26.78 10.50
C PRO A 625 -41.88 26.22 9.17
N ARG A 626 -41.57 24.90 9.12
CA ARG A 626 -41.14 24.25 7.90
C ARG A 626 -41.46 22.76 7.86
N ILE A 627 -41.56 22.21 6.66
CA ILE A 627 -41.73 20.79 6.41
C ILE A 627 -40.33 20.15 6.44
N VAL A 628 -40.11 19.13 7.28
CA VAL A 628 -38.84 18.42 7.46
C VAL A 628 -38.85 17.10 6.69
N SER A 629 -40.02 16.46 6.54
CA SER A 629 -40.19 15.23 5.74
C SER A 629 -41.58 15.21 5.12
N PRO A 630 -41.74 14.86 3.84
CA PRO A 630 -40.68 14.65 2.85
C PRO A 630 -39.89 15.93 2.54
N VAL A 631 -38.64 15.76 2.11
CA VAL A 631 -37.84 16.88 1.57
C VAL A 631 -38.19 17.08 0.10
N ALA A 632 -38.08 18.31 -0.40
CA ALA A 632 -38.32 18.58 -1.80
C ALA A 632 -37.39 17.71 -2.71
N GLY A 633 -37.99 17.17 -3.76
CA GLY A 633 -37.28 16.24 -4.66
C GLY A 633 -37.22 14.80 -4.14
N THR A 634 -37.77 14.48 -2.96
CA THR A 634 -37.84 13.08 -2.50
C THR A 634 -38.62 12.24 -3.50
N VAL A 635 -38.07 11.05 -3.82
CA VAL A 635 -38.78 10.03 -4.59
C VAL A 635 -39.02 8.83 -3.69
N PHE A 636 -40.30 8.52 -3.45
CA PHE A 636 -40.73 7.31 -2.77
C PHE A 636 -40.96 6.22 -3.83
N ALA A 637 -40.24 5.10 -3.70
CA ALA A 637 -40.52 3.92 -4.53
C ALA A 637 -41.68 3.14 -3.93
N ILE A 638 -42.66 2.76 -4.77
CA ILE A 638 -43.70 1.83 -4.40
C ILE A 638 -43.09 0.44 -4.30
N ASP A 639 -43.27 -0.21 -3.17
CA ASP A 639 -42.84 -1.59 -2.97
C ASP A 639 -43.97 -2.51 -3.49
N PRO A 640 -43.75 -3.29 -4.55
CA PRO A 640 -44.78 -4.18 -5.10
C PRO A 640 -45.23 -5.27 -4.11
N ASP A 641 -44.42 -5.58 -3.10
CA ASP A 641 -44.74 -6.57 -2.08
C ASP A 641 -45.65 -6.02 -0.94
N ILE A 642 -45.85 -4.69 -0.90
CA ILE A 642 -46.69 -4.04 0.08
C ILE A 642 -47.99 -3.56 -0.57
N PRO A 643 -49.17 -3.97 -0.08
CA PRO A 643 -50.46 -3.46 -0.61
C PRO A 643 -50.50 -1.93 -0.64
N PRO A 644 -50.95 -1.28 -1.73
CA PRO A 644 -50.92 0.17 -1.90
C PRO A 644 -51.59 0.94 -0.75
N ALA A 645 -52.65 0.42 -0.18
CA ALA A 645 -53.36 1.02 0.97
C ALA A 645 -52.54 1.04 2.27
N ARG A 646 -51.50 0.24 2.37
CA ARG A 646 -50.59 0.15 3.54
C ARG A 646 -49.29 0.92 3.33
N GLN A 647 -49.00 1.36 2.12
CA GLN A 647 -47.82 2.19 1.83
C GLN A 647 -48.08 3.64 2.28
N ARG A 648 -47.50 3.98 3.41
CA ARG A 648 -47.64 5.31 3.99
C ARG A 648 -46.29 5.87 4.39
N PHE A 649 -46.11 7.15 4.24
CA PHE A 649 -44.94 7.86 4.72
C PHE A 649 -45.30 8.91 5.77
N ALA A 650 -44.43 9.17 6.73
CA ALA A 650 -44.64 10.13 7.80
C ALA A 650 -44.36 11.55 7.31
N VAL A 651 -45.22 12.48 7.64
CA VAL A 651 -44.93 13.90 7.51
C VAL A 651 -44.35 14.41 8.81
N ALA A 652 -43.20 15.07 8.72
CA ALA A 652 -42.55 15.74 9.83
C ALA A 652 -42.47 17.25 9.55
N VAL A 653 -42.80 18.05 10.54
CA VAL A 653 -42.73 19.51 10.53
C VAL A 653 -41.97 20.01 11.74
N ALA A 654 -41.33 21.18 11.65
CA ALA A 654 -40.59 21.81 12.74
C ALA A 654 -40.85 23.31 12.78
N GLY A 655 -40.51 23.97 13.90
CA GLY A 655 -40.73 25.39 14.15
C GLY A 655 -41.99 25.66 14.95
N ASP A 656 -42.45 26.91 14.93
CA ASP A 656 -43.70 27.28 15.57
C ASP A 656 -44.88 26.80 14.71
N LEU A 657 -45.54 25.74 15.18
CA LEU A 657 -46.65 25.09 14.49
C LEU A 657 -48.02 25.60 14.97
N THR A 658 -48.04 26.61 15.82
CA THR A 658 -49.29 27.20 16.32
C THR A 658 -50.17 27.66 15.16
N ALA A 659 -51.38 27.15 15.10
CA ALA A 659 -52.36 27.44 14.04
C ALA A 659 -51.87 27.17 12.60
N LYS A 660 -50.93 26.25 12.45
CA LYS A 660 -50.48 25.80 11.13
C LYS A 660 -51.22 24.53 10.69
N ARG A 661 -51.48 24.43 9.39
CA ARG A 661 -52.17 23.28 8.78
C ARG A 661 -51.33 22.71 7.61
N LEU A 662 -51.46 21.40 7.40
CA LEU A 662 -50.85 20.72 6.28
C LEU A 662 -51.86 20.46 5.16
N ARG A 663 -51.46 20.66 3.91
CA ARG A 663 -52.24 20.33 2.72
C ARG A 663 -51.39 19.55 1.73
N LEU A 664 -51.89 18.36 1.32
CA LEU A 664 -51.27 17.58 0.24
C LEU A 664 -52.10 17.81 -1.02
N ASP A 665 -51.47 18.38 -2.05
CA ASP A 665 -52.14 18.87 -3.25
C ASP A 665 -53.33 19.77 -2.86
N ASP A 666 -54.55 19.32 -3.04
CA ASP A 666 -55.74 20.03 -2.64
C ASP A 666 -56.44 19.43 -1.39
N ARG A 667 -55.89 18.35 -0.82
CA ARG A 667 -56.45 17.68 0.36
C ARG A 667 -55.89 18.26 1.64
N ASP A 668 -56.75 18.75 2.51
CA ASP A 668 -56.35 19.16 3.87
C ASP A 668 -56.04 17.92 4.73
N LEU A 669 -54.87 17.95 5.37
CA LEU A 669 -54.36 16.87 6.24
C LEU A 669 -54.56 17.19 7.73
N GLY A 670 -55.08 18.39 8.07
CA GLY A 670 -55.32 18.84 9.44
C GLY A 670 -54.16 19.65 10.04
N PRO A 671 -54.13 19.76 11.40
CA PRO A 671 -53.07 20.50 12.09
C PRO A 671 -51.68 19.96 11.85
N ALA A 672 -50.69 20.85 11.76
CA ALA A 672 -49.33 20.49 11.40
C ALA A 672 -48.59 19.68 12.50
N ASP A 673 -48.98 19.84 13.76
CA ASP A 673 -48.44 19.11 14.91
C ASP A 673 -48.92 17.65 15.02
N ALA A 674 -49.99 17.28 14.28
CA ALA A 674 -50.55 15.92 14.27
C ALA A 674 -49.64 14.85 13.62
N ARG A 675 -48.57 15.24 12.91
CA ARG A 675 -47.60 14.35 12.22
C ARG A 675 -48.28 13.23 11.42
N PRO A 676 -49.10 13.53 10.43
CA PRO A 676 -49.90 12.53 9.75
C PRO A 676 -49.06 11.54 8.97
N MET A 677 -49.53 10.28 8.94
CA MET A 677 -49.06 9.28 8.01
C MET A 677 -49.92 9.34 6.73
N ILE A 678 -49.32 9.69 5.60
CA ILE A 678 -50.04 9.89 4.35
C ILE A 678 -49.73 8.84 3.30
N ALA A 679 -50.76 8.47 2.52
CA ALA A 679 -50.62 7.72 1.29
C ALA A 679 -51.05 8.63 0.13
N ALA A 680 -50.34 8.52 -0.98
CA ALA A 680 -50.70 9.20 -2.23
C ALA A 680 -50.44 8.28 -3.42
N PRO A 681 -51.16 8.39 -4.54
CA PRO A 681 -50.97 7.58 -5.73
C PRO A 681 -49.63 7.89 -6.40
N PRO A 682 -49.16 7.06 -7.37
CA PRO A 682 -48.01 7.41 -8.19
C PRO A 682 -48.21 8.77 -8.87
N GLY A 683 -47.16 9.59 -8.85
CA GLY A 683 -47.23 10.94 -9.43
C GLY A 683 -46.33 11.94 -8.69
N VAL A 684 -46.37 13.18 -9.13
CA VAL A 684 -45.74 14.33 -8.47
C VAL A 684 -46.76 14.99 -7.54
N HIS A 685 -46.38 15.12 -6.27
CA HIS A 685 -47.22 15.66 -5.22
C HIS A 685 -46.63 16.93 -4.63
N ARG A 686 -47.50 17.77 -4.07
CA ARG A 686 -47.13 19.03 -3.43
C ARG A 686 -47.69 19.07 -2.00
N LEU A 687 -46.78 19.08 -1.01
CA LEU A 687 -47.15 19.24 0.40
C LEU A 687 -46.89 20.68 0.82
N ARG A 688 -47.90 21.34 1.34
CA ARG A 688 -47.89 22.75 1.78
C ARG A 688 -48.14 22.87 3.25
N LEU A 689 -47.38 23.73 3.90
CA LEU A 689 -47.65 24.21 5.26
C LEU A 689 -48.27 25.58 5.16
N LEU A 690 -49.47 25.74 5.74
CA LEU A 690 -50.28 26.94 5.64
C LEU A 690 -50.42 27.57 7.03
N ASP A 691 -50.50 28.89 7.11
CA ASP A 691 -50.88 29.60 8.32
C ASP A 691 -52.40 29.66 8.48
N ALA A 692 -52.88 30.32 9.58
CA ALA A 692 -54.30 30.47 9.86
C ALA A 692 -55.07 31.27 8.81
N ALA A 693 -54.36 32.11 8.04
CA ALA A 693 -54.96 32.90 6.96
C ALA A 693 -54.97 32.15 5.62
N GLY A 694 -54.39 30.90 5.58
CA GLY A 694 -54.25 30.10 4.35
C GLY A 694 -53.06 30.50 3.51
N THR A 695 -52.16 31.34 4.00
CA THR A 695 -50.91 31.70 3.30
C THR A 695 -49.92 30.58 3.37
N ILE A 696 -49.22 30.30 2.25
CA ILE A 696 -48.19 29.27 2.20
C ILE A 696 -46.94 29.74 2.97
N VAL A 697 -46.62 29.01 4.04
CA VAL A 697 -45.44 29.23 4.90
C VAL A 697 -44.26 28.42 4.40
N ASP A 698 -44.52 27.18 3.94
CA ASP A 698 -43.53 26.29 3.35
C ASP A 698 -44.19 25.36 2.32
N ASP A 699 -43.40 24.88 1.35
CA ASP A 699 -43.90 24.14 0.21
C ASP A 699 -42.86 23.13 -0.29
N VAL A 700 -43.24 21.88 -0.38
CA VAL A 700 -42.38 20.78 -0.76
C VAL A 700 -43.00 19.95 -1.89
N ARG A 701 -42.29 19.75 -2.99
CA ARG A 701 -42.63 18.81 -4.06
C ARG A 701 -41.88 17.48 -3.89
N PHE A 702 -42.56 16.36 -4.03
CA PHE A 702 -42.00 15.03 -4.00
C PHE A 702 -42.72 14.13 -5.02
N THR A 703 -42.10 12.99 -5.34
CA THR A 703 -42.61 12.05 -6.35
C THR A 703 -42.81 10.67 -5.74
N ILE A 704 -43.88 9.99 -6.11
CA ILE A 704 -44.14 8.57 -5.82
C ILE A 704 -44.06 7.81 -7.12
N ARG A 705 -43.21 6.76 -7.20
CA ARG A 705 -42.99 5.92 -8.36
C ARG A 705 -43.18 4.46 -8.04
#